data_c21aeb38190e3f1dfd7eadb9c029fe90
#
_entry.id   c21aeb38190e3f1dfd7eadb9c029fe90
#
_cell.length_a   1.000
_cell.length_b   1.000
_cell.length_c   1.000
_cell.angle_alpha   90.00
_cell.angle_beta   90.00
_cell.angle_gamma   90.00
#
_symmetry.space_group_name_H-M   'P 1'
#
loop_
_entity.id
_entity.type
_entity.pdbx_description
1 polymer ?
#
loop_
_entity_poly.entity_id
_entity_poly.type
_entity_poly.pdbx_seq_one_letter_code
_entity_poly.pdbx_strand_id
1 'polypeptide(L)'
;MTDRNDSGSLAGLLAQGQDEFVARHVGPAGDDVTQMLATIGAGSLDALVAETVPGSILLDPGNRPALSIGEARTEAAALAELAELAARNQVWRSYLGSGYHGTLTPEPIRRNVLENPGWYTAYTPYQAEISQGRLEALMVFQQMIIDLTGMEVANASLLDEATAAAEAMTMLRRASTSKAPGYFVEAGTHPQVIEVIRTRARWLEIPVTVGTLDALDPGTFYGAHLQNPDTEGRVRDLTDDIARLQAAGLKVCVGTDPLAAVLLKSAGAQGADVVIGSAQRFGIPLGFGGPHAAFMATRQKLIRTMPGRIIGTSHDAAGNIAYRMALQTREQHIRRDKATSNICTAQALLANMSAFYAVYHGPEGLRRIALRTHGMARLLAASVQKQSAAHAPEHATWFDTLVYRFPDAAAADAALARAASKRINLRRLDDTRVLVALDETVGLADVADLHEALSGHATDLAALQALAAKLAANGDVLPAALLRTDPILTHEVFHRFHSETEFVRYLKRLENRDISLVHSMIPLGSCTMKLNAAAEMAPITWPSFTDIHPFAPAEQAQGYTDMLAQLGGWLADITGFAGVSFQPNSGAQGEYAGLLAIREYLLAQGQTQRNICLIPASAHGTNPASAQLAGLKIVVVACDAHGNIDVADLDAKLAAHRDALACLMVTYPSTHGVFEASIRDICRKVHEAGGQVYMDGANMNAQAGLTKPGEIGADVCHLNLHKTFCIPHGGGGPGMGPIAVAAHLVPHLPAAPHLTGQLADSQPGTVSGAAHGSALITPISWMYIRMMGSAGIRQATVMAILNANYIARRLKGHYDVLYTGEHGRVAHECILDLRHFKGQYGVSAEDVAKRLMDYGFHAPTLSFPVPDTLMVEPTESESKAELDRFCDAMIRIREEIAEIAAGTWPADDNPLKNAPHTAIEVAGDWSHPYSREQAVFPLPWLKAAKVWPTVKRIDNAAGDRNPVCTCPPLSDYSQGEHHG
;
A
#
# COMPACT_ATOMS: atom_id res chain seq x y z
N MET A 1 -13.49 34.70 -4.52
CA MET A 1 -13.51 35.30 -3.17
C MET A 1 -14.85 35.87 -2.96
N THR A 2 -15.74 35.19 -2.26
CA THR A 2 -17.02 35.74 -1.80
C THR A 2 -16.72 36.73 -0.69
N ASP A 3 -17.26 37.92 -0.87
CA ASP A 3 -17.10 39.10 0.01
C ASP A 3 -17.59 38.72 1.42
N ARG A 4 -16.70 38.70 2.43
CA ARG A 4 -17.01 38.38 3.84
C ARG A 4 -17.89 39.48 4.51
N ASN A 5 -18.37 40.45 3.77
CA ASN A 5 -19.15 41.56 4.31
C ASN A 5 -20.67 41.25 4.55
N ASP A 6 -21.16 40.05 4.19
CA ASP A 6 -22.54 39.65 4.44
C ASP A 6 -22.71 38.61 5.56
N SER A 7 -21.71 38.50 6.42
CA SER A 7 -21.64 37.50 7.52
C SER A 7 -22.71 37.69 8.62
N GLY A 8 -23.50 38.71 8.55
CA GLY A 8 -24.58 38.99 9.50
C GLY A 8 -26.01 38.70 8.98
N SER A 9 -26.16 38.38 7.71
CA SER A 9 -27.48 37.99 7.19
C SER A 9 -27.71 36.50 7.35
N LEU A 10 -28.94 36.05 7.59
CA LEU A 10 -29.30 34.65 7.68
C LEU A 10 -28.93 33.89 6.38
N ALA A 11 -29.06 34.54 5.23
CA ALA A 11 -28.65 33.98 3.94
C ALA A 11 -27.13 33.80 3.85
N GLY A 12 -26.34 34.78 4.34
CA GLY A 12 -24.88 34.66 4.42
C GLY A 12 -24.43 33.59 5.40
N LEU A 13 -25.08 33.45 6.55
CA LEU A 13 -24.80 32.37 7.52
C LEU A 13 -25.15 30.99 6.96
N LEU A 14 -26.23 30.85 6.20
CA LEU A 14 -26.61 29.59 5.55
C LEU A 14 -25.68 29.23 4.38
N ALA A 15 -25.15 30.21 3.66
CA ALA A 15 -24.17 30.00 2.60
C ALA A 15 -22.78 29.64 3.14
N GLN A 16 -22.36 30.24 4.27
CA GLN A 16 -21.06 29.94 4.92
C GLN A 16 -20.92 28.50 5.40
N GLY A 17 -22.01 27.79 5.66
CA GLY A 17 -21.95 26.39 6.13
C GLY A 17 -21.49 25.39 5.07
N GLN A 18 -21.57 25.72 3.78
CA GLN A 18 -21.23 24.77 2.71
C GLN A 18 -19.71 24.61 2.48
N ASP A 19 -18.94 25.69 2.71
CA ASP A 19 -17.48 25.70 2.51
C ASP A 19 -16.68 25.39 3.80
N GLU A 20 -17.33 24.92 4.84
CA GLU A 20 -16.73 24.73 6.17
C GLU A 20 -15.47 23.85 6.11
N PHE A 21 -15.52 22.74 5.41
CA PHE A 21 -14.42 21.81 5.32
C PHE A 21 -13.24 22.37 4.51
N VAL A 22 -13.49 23.02 3.39
CA VAL A 22 -12.45 23.63 2.56
C VAL A 22 -11.56 24.57 3.37
N ALA A 23 -12.20 25.43 4.22
CA ALA A 23 -11.48 26.36 5.08
C ALA A 23 -10.68 25.68 6.20
N ARG A 24 -10.99 24.43 6.55
CA ARG A 24 -10.25 23.62 7.56
C ARG A 24 -9.14 22.80 6.92
N HIS A 25 -9.32 22.38 5.66
CA HIS A 25 -8.33 21.58 4.95
C HIS A 25 -7.20 22.39 4.34
N VAL A 26 -7.54 23.54 3.73
CA VAL A 26 -6.55 24.41 3.07
C VAL A 26 -5.84 25.28 4.11
N GLY A 27 -4.50 25.17 4.17
CA GLY A 27 -3.69 25.83 5.20
C GLY A 27 -3.66 27.36 5.08
N PRO A 28 -3.18 27.96 3.96
CA PRO A 28 -3.11 29.40 3.80
C PRO A 28 -4.49 30.02 3.53
N ALA A 29 -4.82 31.12 4.19
CA ALA A 29 -6.07 31.86 3.98
C ALA A 29 -5.90 33.37 4.19
N GLY A 30 -6.77 34.17 3.58
CA GLY A 30 -6.85 35.62 3.84
C GLY A 30 -5.51 36.33 3.62
N ASP A 31 -5.01 36.97 4.69
CA ASP A 31 -3.78 37.76 4.65
C ASP A 31 -2.53 36.94 4.36
N ASP A 32 -2.49 35.64 4.74
CA ASP A 32 -1.40 34.74 4.41
C ASP A 32 -1.20 34.62 2.90
N VAL A 33 -2.26 34.37 2.16
CA VAL A 33 -2.21 34.30 0.68
C VAL A 33 -1.68 35.60 0.08
N THR A 34 -2.14 36.75 0.60
CA THR A 34 -1.67 38.07 0.15
C THR A 34 -0.16 38.26 0.39
N GLN A 35 0.32 37.91 1.58
CA GLN A 35 1.75 37.99 1.94
C GLN A 35 2.60 37.02 1.09
N MET A 36 2.11 35.80 0.87
CA MET A 36 2.79 34.79 0.04
C MET A 36 2.90 35.24 -1.40
N LEU A 37 1.82 35.75 -2.01
CA LEU A 37 1.82 36.32 -3.36
C LEU A 37 2.79 37.50 -3.49
N ALA A 38 2.81 38.40 -2.53
CA ALA A 38 3.77 39.51 -2.49
C ALA A 38 5.24 39.01 -2.42
N THR A 39 5.51 37.98 -1.61
CA THR A 39 6.83 37.36 -1.50
C THR A 39 7.26 36.72 -2.82
N ILE A 40 6.35 36.01 -3.49
CA ILE A 40 6.59 35.37 -4.79
C ILE A 40 6.74 36.41 -5.90
N GLY A 41 6.11 37.58 -5.76
CA GLY A 41 6.02 38.61 -6.79
C GLY A 41 4.94 38.33 -7.85
N ALA A 42 3.85 37.66 -7.45
CA ALA A 42 2.68 37.42 -8.31
C ALA A 42 1.52 38.35 -7.93
N GLY A 43 0.82 38.87 -8.93
CA GLY A 43 -0.25 39.86 -8.72
C GLY A 43 -1.56 39.26 -8.15
N SER A 44 -1.79 37.96 -8.41
CA SER A 44 -2.96 37.20 -7.93
C SER A 44 -2.70 35.69 -8.04
N LEU A 45 -3.60 34.89 -7.46
CA LEU A 45 -3.57 33.43 -7.64
C LEU A 45 -3.74 33.01 -9.09
N ASP A 46 -4.63 33.66 -9.83
CA ASP A 46 -4.85 33.37 -11.26
C ASP A 46 -3.62 33.76 -12.11
N ALA A 47 -2.93 34.86 -11.77
CA ALA A 47 -1.67 35.24 -12.41
C ALA A 47 -0.57 34.17 -12.13
N LEU A 48 -0.45 33.71 -10.88
CA LEU A 48 0.50 32.63 -10.52
C LEU A 48 0.21 31.34 -11.30
N VAL A 49 -1.07 30.94 -11.39
CA VAL A 49 -1.49 29.76 -12.17
C VAL A 49 -1.13 29.93 -13.65
N ALA A 50 -1.43 31.10 -14.24
CA ALA A 50 -1.13 31.39 -15.66
C ALA A 50 0.38 31.43 -15.95
N GLU A 51 1.22 31.81 -14.97
CA GLU A 51 2.68 31.80 -15.10
C GLU A 51 3.29 30.39 -14.87
N THR A 52 2.53 29.48 -14.25
CA THR A 52 3.01 28.14 -13.88
C THR A 52 2.53 27.05 -14.84
N VAL A 53 1.23 27.07 -15.19
CA VAL A 53 0.58 26.05 -16.01
C VAL A 53 0.56 26.50 -17.46
N PRO A 54 1.06 25.71 -18.43
CA PRO A 54 1.03 26.07 -19.86
C PRO A 54 -0.41 26.37 -20.32
N GLY A 55 -0.60 27.53 -21.00
CA GLY A 55 -1.92 27.94 -21.47
C GLY A 55 -2.59 26.93 -22.42
N SER A 56 -1.81 26.10 -23.10
CA SER A 56 -2.32 25.07 -24.02
C SER A 56 -3.09 23.93 -23.29
N ILE A 57 -2.86 23.73 -22.00
CA ILE A 57 -3.50 22.68 -21.19
C ILE A 57 -4.37 23.21 -20.06
N LEU A 58 -4.25 24.51 -19.74
CA LEU A 58 -5.03 25.13 -18.68
C LEU A 58 -6.49 25.18 -19.09
N LEU A 59 -7.39 24.66 -18.25
CA LEU A 59 -8.83 24.75 -18.46
C LEU A 59 -9.30 26.21 -18.42
N ASP A 60 -10.08 26.65 -19.40
CA ASP A 60 -10.59 28.02 -19.49
C ASP A 60 -11.53 28.36 -18.31
N PRO A 61 -11.25 29.42 -17.52
CA PRO A 61 -12.07 29.80 -16.40
C PRO A 61 -13.52 30.16 -16.79
N GLY A 62 -13.72 30.71 -18.00
CA GLY A 62 -15.02 31.17 -18.48
C GLY A 62 -15.91 30.11 -19.12
N ASN A 63 -15.34 28.98 -19.54
CA ASN A 63 -16.04 27.95 -20.30
C ASN A 63 -15.92 26.55 -19.68
N ARG A 64 -15.69 26.48 -18.37
CA ARG A 64 -15.56 25.20 -17.63
C ARG A 64 -16.95 24.65 -17.32
N PRO A 65 -17.31 23.45 -17.79
CA PRO A 65 -18.34 22.71 -17.11
C PRO A 65 -17.87 22.47 -15.65
N ALA A 66 -18.71 22.79 -14.68
CA ALA A 66 -18.44 22.46 -13.30
C ALA A 66 -18.21 20.93 -13.22
N LEU A 67 -17.25 20.50 -12.43
CA LEU A 67 -17.07 19.07 -12.18
C LEU A 67 -18.39 18.47 -11.67
N SER A 68 -18.67 17.24 -12.02
CA SER A 68 -19.91 16.52 -11.66
C SER A 68 -20.06 16.30 -10.14
N ILE A 69 -19.05 16.63 -9.36
CA ILE A 69 -19.04 16.61 -7.89
C ILE A 69 -20.11 17.57 -7.30
N GLY A 70 -20.31 18.71 -7.94
CA GLY A 70 -21.19 19.78 -7.46
C GLY A 70 -20.57 20.63 -6.35
N GLU A 71 -21.44 21.24 -5.51
CA GLU A 71 -21.01 22.08 -4.39
C GLU A 71 -20.44 21.24 -3.25
N ALA A 72 -19.55 21.86 -2.46
CA ALA A 72 -19.01 21.28 -1.23
C ALA A 72 -20.13 20.90 -0.24
N ARG A 73 -19.89 19.89 0.57
CA ARG A 73 -20.78 19.50 1.68
C ARG A 73 -20.10 19.77 3.01
N THR A 74 -20.91 20.16 4.01
CA THR A 74 -20.43 20.15 5.40
C THR A 74 -20.07 18.71 5.82
N GLU A 75 -19.21 18.57 6.81
CA GLU A 75 -18.83 17.28 7.38
C GLU A 75 -20.05 16.41 7.75
N ALA A 76 -21.02 17.02 8.48
CA ALA A 76 -22.24 16.31 8.89
C ALA A 76 -23.09 15.86 7.70
N ALA A 77 -23.22 16.69 6.66
CA ALA A 77 -24.01 16.35 5.48
C ALA A 77 -23.33 15.25 4.64
N ALA A 78 -22.02 15.29 4.47
CA ALA A 78 -21.27 14.26 3.74
C ALA A 78 -21.31 12.91 4.46
N LEU A 79 -21.16 12.91 5.80
CA LEU A 79 -21.30 11.69 6.60
C LEU A 79 -22.71 11.09 6.50
N ALA A 80 -23.75 11.93 6.52
CA ALA A 80 -25.14 11.47 6.37
C ALA A 80 -25.38 10.88 4.96
N GLU A 81 -24.91 11.54 3.91
CA GLU A 81 -25.00 11.07 2.53
C GLU A 81 -24.29 9.72 2.33
N LEU A 82 -23.08 9.57 2.90
CA LEU A 82 -22.35 8.30 2.84
C LEU A 82 -23.03 7.21 3.68
N ALA A 83 -23.62 7.56 4.84
CA ALA A 83 -24.35 6.60 5.66
C ALA A 83 -25.60 6.06 4.95
N GLU A 84 -26.29 6.89 4.14
CA GLU A 84 -27.39 6.43 3.28
C GLU A 84 -26.93 5.43 2.20
N LEU A 85 -25.76 5.65 1.61
CA LEU A 85 -25.14 4.67 0.69
C LEU A 85 -24.78 3.39 1.44
N ALA A 86 -24.09 3.50 2.57
CA ALA A 86 -23.68 2.38 3.39
C ALA A 86 -24.87 1.51 3.85
N ALA A 87 -26.01 2.12 4.15
CA ALA A 87 -27.24 1.42 4.56
C ALA A 87 -27.85 0.54 3.45
N ARG A 88 -27.43 0.71 2.19
CA ARG A 88 -27.84 -0.17 1.08
C ARG A 88 -27.05 -1.49 1.07
N ASN A 89 -25.94 -1.57 1.77
CA ASN A 89 -25.23 -2.81 1.99
C ASN A 89 -25.98 -3.71 2.96
N GLN A 90 -25.95 -5.01 2.71
CA GLN A 90 -26.58 -6.00 3.57
C GLN A 90 -25.47 -6.86 4.21
N VAL A 91 -25.17 -6.61 5.47
CA VAL A 91 -24.21 -7.42 6.22
C VAL A 91 -24.83 -8.77 6.56
N TRP A 92 -24.36 -9.82 5.90
CA TRP A 92 -24.74 -11.20 6.15
C TRP A 92 -23.57 -11.97 6.76
N ARG A 93 -23.86 -12.99 7.58
CA ARG A 93 -22.84 -13.93 8.05
C ARG A 93 -22.27 -14.70 6.86
N SER A 94 -21.03 -14.46 6.49
CA SER A 94 -20.44 -14.99 5.27
C SER A 94 -19.41 -16.06 5.56
N TYR A 95 -19.75 -17.30 5.22
CA TYR A 95 -18.90 -18.48 5.34
C TYR A 95 -18.41 -18.96 3.97
N LEU A 96 -18.03 -18.02 3.11
CA LEU A 96 -17.59 -18.24 1.73
C LEU A 96 -16.14 -18.71 1.61
N GLY A 97 -15.30 -18.35 2.57
CA GLY A 97 -13.89 -18.72 2.59
C GLY A 97 -13.06 -18.09 1.47
N SER A 98 -12.35 -18.90 0.70
CA SER A 98 -11.46 -18.45 -0.38
C SER A 98 -10.34 -17.50 0.09
N GLY A 99 -9.80 -17.71 1.30
CA GLY A 99 -8.74 -16.89 1.87
C GLY A 99 -9.22 -15.61 2.57
N TYR A 100 -10.54 -15.39 2.69
CA TYR A 100 -11.15 -14.26 3.41
C TYR A 100 -12.05 -14.78 4.53
N HIS A 101 -11.84 -14.28 5.76
CA HIS A 101 -12.49 -14.77 6.96
C HIS A 101 -12.89 -13.63 7.88
N GLY A 102 -14.00 -13.78 8.60
CA GLY A 102 -14.35 -12.88 9.69
C GLY A 102 -13.29 -12.92 10.79
N THR A 103 -13.02 -11.78 11.41
CA THR A 103 -12.05 -11.64 12.50
C THR A 103 -12.49 -10.58 13.50
N LEU A 104 -12.02 -10.66 14.71
CA LEU A 104 -12.31 -9.72 15.80
C LEU A 104 -11.10 -8.80 16.02
N THR A 105 -11.19 -7.56 15.50
CA THR A 105 -10.15 -6.55 15.76
C THR A 105 -10.21 -6.13 17.23
N PRO A 106 -9.15 -6.32 18.04
CA PRO A 106 -9.12 -5.80 19.41
C PRO A 106 -9.28 -4.27 19.42
N GLU A 107 -10.17 -3.76 20.30
CA GLU A 107 -10.45 -2.32 20.40
C GLU A 107 -9.21 -1.45 20.64
N PRO A 108 -8.20 -1.87 21.45
CA PRO A 108 -6.97 -1.11 21.58
C PRO A 108 -6.21 -0.94 20.26
N ILE A 109 -6.25 -1.93 19.35
CA ILE A 109 -5.62 -1.83 18.02
C ILE A 109 -6.43 -0.91 17.13
N ARG A 110 -7.77 -1.07 17.10
CA ARG A 110 -8.63 -0.20 16.30
C ARG A 110 -8.41 1.28 16.66
N ARG A 111 -8.53 1.62 17.94
CA ARG A 111 -8.46 2.99 18.42
C ARG A 111 -7.05 3.60 18.40
N ASN A 112 -6.01 2.82 18.77
CA ASN A 112 -4.66 3.36 18.94
C ASN A 112 -3.73 3.11 17.74
N VAL A 113 -4.18 2.40 16.70
CA VAL A 113 -3.41 2.17 15.47
C VAL A 113 -4.22 2.58 14.25
N LEU A 114 -5.36 1.93 13.97
CA LEU A 114 -6.15 2.19 12.76
C LEU A 114 -6.73 3.61 12.74
N GLU A 115 -7.25 4.09 13.87
CA GLU A 115 -7.85 5.42 14.04
C GLU A 115 -6.85 6.49 14.52
N ASN A 116 -5.57 6.14 14.74
CA ASN A 116 -4.58 7.05 15.28
C ASN A 116 -3.71 7.67 14.18
N PRO A 117 -3.77 9.00 13.96
CA PRO A 117 -3.00 9.69 12.93
C PRO A 117 -1.49 9.60 13.13
N GLY A 118 -1.00 9.35 14.34
CA GLY A 118 0.41 9.08 14.62
C GLY A 118 0.91 7.82 13.89
N TRP A 119 0.04 6.83 13.68
CA TRP A 119 0.34 5.60 12.96
C TRP A 119 0.01 5.68 11.47
N TYR A 120 -1.17 6.20 11.10
CA TYR A 120 -1.62 6.12 9.71
C TYR A 120 -1.09 7.24 8.81
N THR A 121 -0.56 8.36 9.34
CA THR A 121 -0.07 9.47 8.50
C THR A 121 1.41 9.40 8.15
N ALA A 122 2.16 8.48 8.73
CA ALA A 122 3.58 8.31 8.44
C ALA A 122 3.82 7.71 7.04
N TYR A 123 4.97 8.02 6.44
CA TYR A 123 5.39 7.48 5.13
C TYR A 123 6.25 6.23 5.27
N THR A 124 6.60 5.59 4.15
CA THR A 124 7.61 4.51 4.10
C THR A 124 8.87 4.95 4.86
N PRO A 125 9.39 4.13 5.78
CA PRO A 125 10.46 4.55 6.71
C PRO A 125 11.84 4.62 6.06
N TYR A 126 11.98 5.41 4.99
CA TYR A 126 13.27 5.66 4.33
C TYR A 126 14.28 6.38 5.23
N GLN A 127 13.79 7.21 6.16
CA GLN A 127 14.59 7.91 7.16
C GLN A 127 14.44 7.18 8.49
N ALA A 128 15.28 6.19 8.68
CA ALA A 128 15.15 5.21 9.75
C ALA A 128 15.28 5.82 11.15
N GLU A 129 16.11 6.85 11.33
CA GLU A 129 16.39 7.48 12.64
C GLU A 129 15.13 8.10 13.27
N ILE A 130 14.16 8.50 12.48
CA ILE A 130 12.86 9.07 12.93
C ILE A 130 11.68 8.14 12.65
N SER A 131 11.94 6.85 12.50
CA SER A 131 10.95 5.82 12.16
C SER A 131 11.15 4.54 12.95
N GLN A 132 11.82 4.62 14.11
CA GLN A 132 12.25 3.45 14.87
C GLN A 132 11.07 2.63 15.41
N GLY A 133 9.96 3.27 15.75
CA GLY A 133 8.77 2.59 16.25
C GLY A 133 8.05 1.79 15.17
N ARG A 134 7.83 2.39 13.98
CA ARG A 134 7.25 1.68 12.82
C ARG A 134 8.13 0.53 12.34
N LEU A 135 9.44 0.76 12.29
CA LEU A 135 10.39 -0.26 11.88
C LEU A 135 10.42 -1.43 12.87
N GLU A 136 10.33 -1.17 14.19
CA GLU A 136 10.19 -2.22 15.18
C GLU A 136 8.89 -3.01 14.99
N ALA A 137 7.75 -2.34 14.78
CA ALA A 137 6.47 -3.00 14.52
C ALA A 137 6.52 -3.90 13.26
N LEU A 138 7.14 -3.43 12.18
CA LEU A 138 7.32 -4.22 10.96
C LEU A 138 8.31 -5.39 11.16
N MET A 139 9.32 -5.23 12.01
CA MET A 139 10.21 -6.33 12.40
C MET A 139 9.43 -7.39 13.19
N VAL A 140 8.53 -6.99 14.09
CA VAL A 140 7.64 -7.91 14.82
C VAL A 140 6.73 -8.66 13.85
N PHE A 141 6.22 -7.99 12.82
CA PHE A 141 5.47 -8.66 11.75
C PHE A 141 6.30 -9.73 11.04
N GLN A 142 7.54 -9.40 10.62
CA GLN A 142 8.44 -10.36 9.99
C GLN A 142 8.71 -11.57 10.90
N GLN A 143 8.99 -11.32 12.19
CA GLN A 143 9.23 -12.40 13.15
C GLN A 143 8.02 -13.30 13.31
N MET A 144 6.81 -12.71 13.42
CA MET A 144 5.56 -13.47 13.46
C MET A 144 5.41 -14.40 12.26
N ILE A 145 5.65 -13.88 11.06
CA ILE A 145 5.54 -14.67 9.83
C ILE A 145 6.63 -15.76 9.75
N ILE A 146 7.86 -15.45 10.12
CA ILE A 146 8.95 -16.44 10.21
C ILE A 146 8.56 -17.61 11.13
N ASP A 147 8.09 -17.29 12.33
CA ASP A 147 7.73 -18.31 13.32
C ASP A 147 6.54 -19.17 12.86
N LEU A 148 5.48 -18.54 12.31
CA LEU A 148 4.29 -19.27 11.85
C LEU A 148 4.59 -20.13 10.61
N THR A 149 5.38 -19.62 9.67
CA THR A 149 5.69 -20.34 8.43
C THR A 149 6.81 -21.36 8.55
N GLY A 150 7.63 -21.27 9.61
CA GLY A 150 8.82 -22.09 9.79
C GLY A 150 9.92 -21.77 8.77
N MET A 151 9.93 -20.54 8.26
CA MET A 151 10.93 -20.06 7.31
C MET A 151 12.04 -19.26 8.02
N GLU A 152 13.09 -18.89 7.27
CA GLU A 152 14.26 -18.20 7.82
C GLU A 152 14.17 -16.68 7.72
N VAL A 153 13.42 -16.16 6.72
CA VAL A 153 13.27 -14.74 6.43
C VAL A 153 11.87 -14.46 5.93
N ALA A 154 11.29 -13.32 6.32
CA ALA A 154 10.04 -12.79 5.78
C ALA A 154 10.20 -11.33 5.35
N ASN A 155 9.33 -10.87 4.45
CA ASN A 155 9.23 -9.45 4.12
C ASN A 155 8.25 -8.71 5.05
N ALA A 156 8.26 -7.38 4.95
CA ALA A 156 7.43 -6.50 5.77
C ALA A 156 6.08 -6.15 5.08
N SER A 157 5.48 -7.09 4.43
CA SER A 157 4.22 -7.17 3.69
C SER A 157 4.30 -7.07 2.17
N LEU A 158 3.26 -7.59 1.54
CA LEU A 158 2.90 -7.46 0.12
C LEU A 158 1.46 -6.96 0.00
N LEU A 159 0.97 -6.81 -1.25
CA LEU A 159 -0.29 -6.13 -1.54
C LEU A 159 -1.53 -6.98 -1.19
N ASP A 160 -1.55 -8.25 -1.60
CA ASP A 160 -2.53 -9.28 -1.25
C ASP A 160 -1.97 -10.69 -1.54
N GLU A 161 -2.67 -11.75 -1.13
CA GLU A 161 -2.21 -13.14 -1.30
C GLU A 161 -2.00 -13.50 -2.77
N ALA A 162 -2.91 -13.09 -3.65
CA ALA A 162 -2.87 -13.42 -5.06
C ALA A 162 -1.66 -12.77 -5.77
N THR A 163 -1.37 -11.51 -5.46
CA THR A 163 -0.17 -10.84 -5.96
C THR A 163 1.09 -11.42 -5.34
N ALA A 164 1.08 -11.84 -4.07
CA ALA A 164 2.21 -12.52 -3.44
C ALA A 164 2.53 -13.85 -4.14
N ALA A 165 1.52 -14.63 -4.55
CA ALA A 165 1.70 -15.86 -5.32
C ALA A 165 2.30 -15.60 -6.71
N ALA A 166 1.85 -14.56 -7.41
CA ALA A 166 2.40 -14.15 -8.70
C ALA A 166 3.86 -13.64 -8.57
N GLU A 167 4.17 -12.92 -7.50
CA GLU A 167 5.56 -12.53 -7.17
C GLU A 167 6.43 -13.75 -6.85
N ALA A 168 5.90 -14.75 -6.14
CA ALA A 168 6.61 -16.00 -5.86
C ALA A 168 6.95 -16.75 -7.16
N MET A 169 6.02 -16.84 -8.12
CA MET A 169 6.27 -17.43 -9.44
C MET A 169 7.48 -16.78 -10.13
N THR A 170 7.52 -15.46 -10.20
CA THR A 170 8.62 -14.71 -10.84
C THR A 170 9.92 -14.79 -10.05
N MET A 171 9.86 -14.79 -8.72
CA MET A 171 11.01 -14.99 -7.84
C MET A 171 11.63 -16.37 -8.04
N LEU A 172 10.81 -17.43 -8.08
CA LEU A 172 11.27 -18.79 -8.28
C LEU A 172 11.86 -18.99 -9.69
N ARG A 173 11.32 -18.32 -10.73
CA ARG A 173 11.90 -18.32 -12.07
C ARG A 173 13.34 -17.80 -12.07
N ARG A 174 13.59 -16.67 -11.37
CA ARG A 174 14.92 -16.07 -11.24
C ARG A 174 15.88 -16.93 -10.40
N ALA A 175 15.36 -17.63 -9.41
CA ALA A 175 16.13 -18.47 -8.48
C ALA A 175 16.38 -19.90 -9.00
N SER A 176 15.63 -20.33 -10.00
CA SER A 176 15.75 -21.68 -10.55
C SER A 176 16.92 -21.80 -11.52
N THR A 177 17.62 -22.92 -11.46
CA THR A 177 18.62 -23.35 -12.46
C THR A 177 18.00 -24.19 -13.58
N SER A 178 16.73 -24.60 -13.44
CA SER A 178 15.99 -25.34 -14.45
C SER A 178 15.77 -24.49 -15.69
N LYS A 179 15.92 -25.12 -16.87
CA LYS A 179 15.58 -24.51 -18.17
C LYS A 179 14.13 -24.76 -18.59
N ALA A 180 13.36 -25.53 -17.82
CA ALA A 180 11.97 -25.78 -18.08
C ALA A 180 11.19 -24.45 -18.07
N PRO A 181 10.30 -24.19 -19.04
CA PRO A 181 9.64 -22.89 -19.15
C PRO A 181 8.43 -22.75 -18.23
N GLY A 182 7.78 -23.85 -17.84
CA GLY A 182 6.47 -23.88 -17.23
C GLY A 182 6.47 -23.66 -15.72
N TYR A 183 5.32 -23.19 -15.22
CA TYR A 183 4.98 -23.11 -13.81
C TYR A 183 3.71 -23.91 -13.52
N PHE A 184 3.75 -24.78 -12.55
CA PHE A 184 2.62 -25.59 -12.14
C PHE A 184 1.86 -24.92 -11.02
N VAL A 185 0.53 -24.95 -11.07
CA VAL A 185 -0.37 -24.48 -10.00
C VAL A 185 -1.32 -25.59 -9.64
N GLU A 186 -1.34 -26.00 -8.39
CA GLU A 186 -2.28 -27.02 -7.92
C GLU A 186 -3.74 -26.54 -8.04
N ALA A 187 -4.62 -27.40 -8.52
CA ALA A 187 -6.04 -27.08 -8.74
C ALA A 187 -6.81 -26.70 -7.46
N GLY A 188 -6.31 -27.11 -6.29
CA GLY A 188 -6.82 -26.72 -4.98
C GLY A 188 -6.42 -25.32 -4.54
N THR A 189 -5.70 -24.53 -5.35
CA THR A 189 -5.39 -23.12 -5.06
C THR A 189 -6.67 -22.27 -5.18
N HIS A 190 -6.74 -21.17 -4.41
CA HIS A 190 -7.88 -20.25 -4.49
C HIS A 190 -8.05 -19.70 -5.91
N PRO A 191 -9.30 -19.62 -6.46
CA PRO A 191 -9.52 -19.21 -7.84
C PRO A 191 -8.91 -17.87 -8.22
N GLN A 192 -9.06 -16.84 -7.39
CA GLN A 192 -8.46 -15.52 -7.62
C GLN A 192 -6.93 -15.55 -7.64
N VAL A 193 -6.29 -16.44 -6.88
CA VAL A 193 -4.84 -16.63 -6.88
C VAL A 193 -4.38 -17.23 -8.22
N ILE A 194 -5.09 -18.25 -8.70
CA ILE A 194 -4.84 -18.86 -10.03
C ILE A 194 -4.90 -17.81 -11.13
N GLU A 195 -5.93 -16.95 -11.09
CA GLU A 195 -6.14 -15.92 -12.11
C GLU A 195 -5.03 -14.87 -12.12
N VAL A 196 -4.61 -14.34 -10.96
CA VAL A 196 -3.52 -13.36 -10.89
C VAL A 196 -2.19 -13.98 -11.34
N ILE A 197 -1.92 -15.25 -11.00
CA ILE A 197 -0.76 -15.99 -11.51
C ILE A 197 -0.81 -16.06 -13.04
N ARG A 198 -1.97 -16.44 -13.62
CA ARG A 198 -2.15 -16.53 -15.08
C ARG A 198 -1.96 -15.20 -15.77
N THR A 199 -2.54 -14.12 -15.23
CA THR A 199 -2.39 -12.77 -15.76
C THR A 199 -0.92 -12.35 -15.78
N ARG A 200 -0.19 -12.54 -14.68
CA ARG A 200 1.23 -12.22 -14.61
C ARG A 200 2.07 -13.08 -15.55
N ALA A 201 1.80 -14.36 -15.62
CA ALA A 201 2.53 -15.34 -16.43
C ALA A 201 2.39 -15.09 -17.94
N ARG A 202 1.19 -14.70 -18.40
CA ARG A 202 0.89 -14.44 -19.82
C ARG A 202 1.85 -13.44 -20.43
N TRP A 203 2.09 -12.31 -19.76
CA TRP A 203 2.93 -11.22 -20.27
C TRP A 203 4.43 -11.48 -20.10
N LEU A 204 4.80 -12.45 -19.28
CA LEU A 204 6.17 -12.95 -19.11
C LEU A 204 6.44 -14.23 -19.92
N GLU A 205 5.50 -14.64 -20.76
CA GLU A 205 5.58 -15.84 -21.60
C GLU A 205 5.90 -17.11 -20.79
N ILE A 206 5.32 -17.21 -19.57
CA ILE A 206 5.47 -18.39 -18.70
C ILE A 206 4.23 -19.29 -18.88
N PRO A 207 4.36 -20.50 -19.46
CA PRO A 207 3.26 -21.44 -19.53
C PRO A 207 2.81 -21.88 -18.13
N VAL A 208 1.53 -21.66 -17.80
CA VAL A 208 0.93 -22.09 -16.53
C VAL A 208 0.03 -23.29 -16.75
N THR A 209 0.27 -24.38 -16.03
CA THR A 209 -0.59 -25.56 -15.99
C THR A 209 -1.25 -25.64 -14.63
N VAL A 210 -2.59 -25.72 -14.61
CA VAL A 210 -3.38 -25.97 -13.40
C VAL A 210 -3.82 -27.43 -13.42
N GLY A 211 -3.55 -28.17 -12.35
CA GLY A 211 -3.86 -29.61 -12.29
C GLY A 211 -3.64 -30.22 -10.91
N THR A 212 -3.75 -31.55 -10.86
CA THR A 212 -3.45 -32.32 -9.64
C THR A 212 -1.99 -32.74 -9.61
N LEU A 213 -1.44 -32.93 -8.42
CA LEU A 213 -0.02 -33.33 -8.25
C LEU A 213 0.31 -34.70 -8.90
N ASP A 214 -0.67 -35.60 -8.97
CA ASP A 214 -0.50 -36.93 -9.60
C ASP A 214 -0.33 -36.86 -11.12
N ALA A 215 -0.88 -35.80 -11.74
CA ALA A 215 -0.80 -35.59 -13.18
C ALA A 215 0.42 -34.73 -13.60
N LEU A 216 1.22 -34.26 -12.65
CA LEU A 216 2.36 -33.39 -12.91
C LEU A 216 3.54 -34.14 -13.53
N ASP A 217 3.98 -33.73 -14.73
CA ASP A 217 5.28 -34.13 -15.30
C ASP A 217 6.37 -33.13 -14.87
N PRO A 218 7.25 -33.49 -13.92
CA PRO A 218 8.22 -32.56 -13.38
C PRO A 218 9.21 -31.97 -14.40
N GLY A 219 9.46 -32.66 -15.50
CA GLY A 219 10.42 -32.23 -16.52
C GLY A 219 10.02 -30.93 -17.26
N THR A 220 8.76 -30.53 -17.19
CA THR A 220 8.23 -29.39 -17.92
C THR A 220 8.17 -28.09 -17.11
N PHE A 221 8.43 -28.16 -15.79
CA PHE A 221 8.25 -27.03 -14.89
C PHE A 221 9.55 -26.64 -14.16
N TYR A 222 9.77 -25.32 -13.93
CA TYR A 222 10.83 -24.83 -13.06
C TYR A 222 10.39 -24.67 -11.60
N GLY A 223 9.07 -24.62 -11.37
CA GLY A 223 8.52 -24.47 -10.05
C GLY A 223 7.04 -24.81 -9.99
N ALA A 224 6.53 -24.92 -8.77
CA ALA A 224 5.15 -25.25 -8.46
C ALA A 224 4.60 -24.39 -7.32
N HIS A 225 3.29 -24.07 -7.41
CA HIS A 225 2.49 -23.50 -6.32
C HIS A 225 1.52 -24.55 -5.79
N LEU A 226 1.57 -24.82 -4.49
CA LEU A 226 0.69 -25.70 -3.74
C LEU A 226 -0.09 -24.88 -2.72
N GLN A 227 -1.28 -25.34 -2.32
CA GLN A 227 -2.12 -24.65 -1.33
C GLN A 227 -2.46 -25.59 -0.18
N ASN A 228 -2.19 -25.16 1.09
CA ASN A 228 -2.50 -25.97 2.26
C ASN A 228 -2.78 -25.10 3.51
N PRO A 229 -4.04 -25.08 4.05
CA PRO A 229 -5.24 -25.75 3.53
C PRO A 229 -5.60 -25.32 2.11
N ASP A 230 -6.18 -26.21 1.31
CA ASP A 230 -6.60 -25.88 -0.05
C ASP A 230 -7.95 -25.11 -0.06
N THR A 231 -8.39 -24.67 -1.25
CA THR A 231 -9.63 -23.85 -1.39
C THR A 231 -10.89 -24.56 -0.93
N GLU A 232 -10.86 -25.89 -0.84
CA GLU A 232 -11.96 -26.72 -0.32
C GLU A 232 -11.76 -27.12 1.16
N GLY A 233 -10.71 -26.63 1.80
CA GLY A 233 -10.40 -26.82 3.22
C GLY A 233 -9.59 -28.08 3.54
N ARG A 234 -9.19 -28.87 2.53
CA ARG A 234 -8.42 -30.10 2.75
C ARG A 234 -7.02 -29.77 3.28
N VAL A 235 -6.63 -30.45 4.36
CA VAL A 235 -5.31 -30.37 4.98
C VAL A 235 -4.52 -31.63 4.66
N ARG A 236 -3.24 -31.49 4.26
CA ARG A 236 -2.35 -32.59 3.89
C ARG A 236 -0.95 -32.40 4.49
N ASP A 237 -0.22 -33.49 4.68
CA ASP A 237 1.23 -33.42 4.83
C ASP A 237 1.87 -33.39 3.42
N LEU A 238 2.47 -32.28 3.07
CA LEU A 238 3.11 -32.06 1.77
C LEU A 238 4.60 -32.46 1.74
N THR A 239 5.12 -33.04 2.83
CA THR A 239 6.57 -33.31 3.00
C THR A 239 7.11 -34.15 1.84
N ASP A 240 6.47 -35.28 1.52
CA ASP A 240 6.93 -36.20 0.48
C ASP A 240 6.73 -35.61 -0.92
N ASP A 241 5.62 -34.89 -1.15
CA ASP A 241 5.36 -34.21 -2.42
C ASP A 241 6.40 -33.12 -2.70
N ILE A 242 6.68 -32.27 -1.71
CA ILE A 242 7.71 -31.23 -1.83
C ILE A 242 9.08 -31.86 -2.10
N ALA A 243 9.48 -32.90 -1.36
CA ALA A 243 10.74 -33.59 -1.54
C ALA A 243 10.85 -34.19 -2.96
N ARG A 244 9.78 -34.83 -3.47
CA ARG A 244 9.69 -35.38 -4.80
C ARG A 244 9.87 -34.31 -5.89
N LEU A 245 9.18 -33.18 -5.76
CA LEU A 245 9.27 -32.06 -6.70
C LEU A 245 10.67 -31.42 -6.70
N GLN A 246 11.25 -31.21 -5.52
CA GLN A 246 12.61 -30.66 -5.39
C GLN A 246 13.68 -31.62 -5.94
N ALA A 247 13.53 -32.94 -5.73
CA ALA A 247 14.43 -33.94 -6.31
C ALA A 247 14.38 -33.93 -7.85
N ALA A 248 13.27 -33.55 -8.43
CA ALA A 248 13.09 -33.34 -9.87
C ALA A 248 13.56 -31.96 -10.36
N GLY A 249 14.10 -31.10 -9.48
CA GLY A 249 14.65 -29.77 -9.80
C GLY A 249 13.67 -28.62 -9.76
N LEU A 250 12.43 -28.83 -9.31
CA LEU A 250 11.44 -27.73 -9.15
C LEU A 250 11.71 -26.96 -7.86
N LYS A 251 11.34 -25.68 -7.88
CA LYS A 251 11.17 -24.86 -6.68
C LYS A 251 9.72 -24.87 -6.24
N VAL A 252 9.46 -24.95 -4.92
CA VAL A 252 8.10 -25.09 -4.41
C VAL A 252 7.69 -23.89 -3.57
N CYS A 253 6.59 -23.23 -3.97
CA CYS A 253 5.85 -22.24 -3.19
C CYS A 253 4.63 -22.91 -2.55
N VAL A 254 4.36 -22.59 -1.27
CA VAL A 254 3.15 -23.03 -0.57
C VAL A 254 2.35 -21.82 -0.11
N GLY A 255 1.09 -21.74 -0.55
CA GLY A 255 0.08 -20.83 0.01
C GLY A 255 -0.45 -21.40 1.31
N THR A 256 -0.52 -20.59 2.37
CA THR A 256 -0.96 -21.06 3.70
C THR A 256 -1.76 -20.01 4.46
N ASP A 257 -2.60 -20.50 5.39
CA ASP A 257 -3.34 -19.68 6.34
C ASP A 257 -2.55 -19.55 7.66
N PRO A 258 -2.25 -18.32 8.13
CA PRO A 258 -1.47 -18.12 9.35
C PRO A 258 -2.15 -18.64 10.62
N LEU A 259 -3.50 -18.67 10.70
CA LEU A 259 -4.20 -19.22 11.85
C LEU A 259 -4.18 -20.75 11.85
N ALA A 260 -4.31 -21.37 10.67
CA ALA A 260 -4.10 -22.82 10.52
C ALA A 260 -2.66 -23.21 10.89
N ALA A 261 -1.66 -22.41 10.52
CA ALA A 261 -0.25 -22.62 10.81
C ALA A 261 0.08 -22.57 12.32
N VAL A 262 -0.81 -22.04 13.16
CA VAL A 262 -0.68 -22.12 14.64
C VAL A 262 -0.81 -23.57 15.15
N LEU A 263 -1.65 -24.39 14.50
CA LEU A 263 -1.92 -25.77 14.88
C LEU A 263 -1.25 -26.81 13.97
N LEU A 264 -1.07 -26.47 12.69
CA LEU A 264 -0.59 -27.40 11.69
C LEU A 264 0.92 -27.30 11.49
N LYS A 265 1.55 -28.40 11.10
CA LYS A 265 2.97 -28.46 10.71
C LYS A 265 3.23 -27.39 9.65
N SER A 266 4.19 -26.50 9.93
CA SER A 266 4.46 -25.36 9.06
C SER A 266 4.96 -25.79 7.67
N ALA A 267 4.64 -25.00 6.65
CA ALA A 267 5.10 -25.28 5.28
C ALA A 267 6.64 -25.28 5.15
N GLY A 268 7.32 -24.47 5.97
CA GLY A 268 8.78 -24.46 6.07
C GLY A 268 9.35 -25.77 6.62
N ALA A 269 8.72 -26.36 7.65
CA ALA A 269 9.10 -27.67 8.19
C ALA A 269 8.82 -28.81 7.21
N GLN A 270 7.84 -28.64 6.31
CA GLN A 270 7.54 -29.57 5.23
C GLN A 270 8.50 -29.42 4.02
N GLY A 271 9.41 -28.45 4.03
CA GLY A 271 10.45 -28.29 3.03
C GLY A 271 10.23 -27.20 1.97
N ALA A 272 9.18 -26.38 2.04
CA ALA A 272 8.92 -25.31 1.06
C ALA A 272 10.14 -24.40 0.82
N ASP A 273 10.32 -23.93 -0.43
CA ASP A 273 11.33 -22.91 -0.76
C ASP A 273 10.79 -21.49 -0.46
N VAL A 274 9.49 -21.29 -0.70
CA VAL A 274 8.77 -20.01 -0.44
C VAL A 274 7.42 -20.34 0.19
N VAL A 275 6.98 -19.50 1.13
CA VAL A 275 5.64 -19.57 1.72
C VAL A 275 4.98 -18.20 1.55
N ILE A 276 3.73 -18.19 1.09
CA ILE A 276 2.93 -16.96 0.96
C ILE A 276 1.58 -17.12 1.69
N GLY A 277 0.89 -16.04 1.91
CA GLY A 277 -0.45 -16.02 2.46
C GLY A 277 -0.91 -14.60 2.77
N SER A 278 -2.06 -14.52 3.44
CA SER A 278 -2.64 -13.26 3.93
C SER A 278 -2.71 -13.25 5.46
N ALA A 279 -2.28 -12.15 6.08
CA ALA A 279 -2.41 -11.93 7.52
C ALA A 279 -3.79 -11.33 7.90
N GLN A 280 -4.77 -11.31 7.00
CA GLN A 280 -6.09 -10.73 7.19
C GLN A 280 -6.79 -11.26 8.46
N ARG A 281 -6.71 -12.56 8.72
CA ARG A 281 -7.30 -13.21 9.90
C ARG A 281 -6.76 -12.71 11.24
N PHE A 282 -5.66 -11.95 11.24
CA PHE A 282 -5.09 -11.38 12.46
C PHE A 282 -5.57 -9.95 12.66
N GLY A 283 -6.89 -9.83 12.88
CA GLY A 283 -7.55 -8.59 13.30
C GLY A 283 -7.81 -7.57 12.20
N ILE A 284 -7.79 -7.95 10.91
CA ILE A 284 -8.09 -7.03 9.81
C ILE A 284 -9.46 -7.33 9.23
N PRO A 285 -10.37 -6.34 9.15
CA PRO A 285 -11.71 -6.54 8.60
C PRO A 285 -11.71 -7.06 7.15
N LEU A 286 -12.82 -7.71 6.73
CA LEU A 286 -13.04 -8.18 5.36
C LEU A 286 -12.98 -7.06 4.33
N GLY A 287 -13.62 -5.91 4.62
CA GLY A 287 -13.56 -4.67 3.87
C GLY A 287 -13.83 -4.79 2.38
N PHE A 288 -14.70 -5.69 1.96
CA PHE A 288 -15.01 -5.97 0.56
C PHE A 288 -13.77 -6.31 -0.29
N GLY A 289 -12.74 -6.88 0.35
CA GLY A 289 -11.52 -7.33 -0.33
C GLY A 289 -10.21 -6.67 0.11
N GLY A 290 -10.27 -5.71 0.99
CA GLY A 290 -9.06 -5.10 1.56
C GLY A 290 -9.18 -3.62 1.89
N PRO A 291 -8.05 -3.04 2.39
CA PRO A 291 -6.66 -3.54 2.29
C PRO A 291 -6.33 -4.67 3.25
N HIS A 292 -5.51 -5.64 2.80
CA HIS A 292 -5.02 -6.77 3.60
C HIS A 292 -3.50 -6.91 3.47
N ALA A 293 -2.80 -7.20 4.57
CA ALA A 293 -1.37 -7.46 4.53
C ALA A 293 -1.10 -8.90 4.09
N ALA A 294 -0.61 -9.10 2.88
CA ALA A 294 -0.03 -10.37 2.49
C ALA A 294 1.41 -10.49 2.96
N PHE A 295 1.92 -11.69 2.98
CA PHE A 295 3.31 -11.97 3.33
C PHE A 295 3.98 -12.92 2.33
N MET A 296 5.31 -12.84 2.31
CA MET A 296 6.17 -13.83 1.70
C MET A 296 7.31 -14.15 2.65
N ALA A 297 7.57 -15.44 2.86
CA ALA A 297 8.69 -15.93 3.64
C ALA A 297 9.50 -16.95 2.84
N THR A 298 10.81 -17.02 3.08
CA THR A 298 11.71 -17.85 2.28
C THR A 298 12.96 -18.27 3.06
N ARG A 299 13.82 -19.03 2.39
CA ARG A 299 15.14 -19.42 2.91
C ARG A 299 16.14 -18.28 2.74
N GLN A 300 17.11 -18.17 3.66
CA GLN A 300 18.15 -17.13 3.65
C GLN A 300 18.85 -16.99 2.29
N LYS A 301 19.13 -18.12 1.61
CA LYS A 301 19.77 -18.14 0.28
C LYS A 301 19.00 -17.41 -0.81
N LEU A 302 17.69 -17.17 -0.64
CA LEU A 302 16.80 -16.53 -1.60
C LEU A 302 16.48 -15.06 -1.27
N ILE A 303 16.93 -14.54 -0.13
CA ILE A 303 16.59 -13.20 0.37
C ILE A 303 16.84 -12.08 -0.65
N ARG A 304 17.91 -12.20 -1.45
CA ARG A 304 18.28 -11.18 -2.45
C ARG A 304 17.37 -11.15 -3.68
N THR A 305 16.47 -12.13 -3.84
CA THR A 305 15.49 -12.21 -4.92
C THR A 305 14.07 -11.95 -4.43
N MET A 306 13.87 -11.82 -3.12
CA MET A 306 12.56 -11.61 -2.50
C MET A 306 12.01 -10.22 -2.84
N PRO A 307 10.74 -10.09 -3.29
CA PRO A 307 10.08 -8.81 -3.49
C PRO A 307 9.64 -8.18 -2.15
N GLY A 308 9.27 -6.90 -2.20
CA GLY A 308 8.77 -6.15 -1.04
C GLY A 308 9.88 -5.68 -0.10
N ARG A 309 9.49 -4.87 0.89
CA ARG A 309 10.40 -4.31 1.89
C ARG A 309 10.88 -5.38 2.85
N ILE A 310 12.13 -5.27 3.29
CA ILE A 310 12.70 -6.09 4.36
C ILE A 310 13.25 -5.14 5.41
N ILE A 311 12.87 -5.35 6.66
CA ILE A 311 13.43 -4.64 7.80
C ILE A 311 14.59 -5.44 8.36
N GLY A 312 15.64 -4.75 8.73
CA GLY A 312 16.81 -5.33 9.39
C GLY A 312 17.33 -4.41 10.48
N THR A 313 18.31 -4.89 11.21
CA THR A 313 19.03 -4.11 12.22
C THR A 313 20.40 -3.68 11.73
N SER A 314 20.91 -2.63 12.34
CA SER A 314 22.30 -2.15 12.28
C SER A 314 22.62 -1.47 13.60
N HIS A 315 23.72 -0.74 13.63
CA HIS A 315 24.10 0.09 14.79
C HIS A 315 24.09 1.57 14.39
N ASP A 316 23.74 2.42 15.34
CA ASP A 316 23.91 3.86 15.19
C ASP A 316 25.36 4.27 15.50
N ALA A 317 25.68 5.57 15.31
CA ALA A 317 27.02 6.10 15.56
C ALA A 317 27.47 6.03 17.04
N ALA A 318 26.55 5.74 17.98
CA ALA A 318 26.87 5.48 19.39
C ALA A 318 26.98 3.98 19.72
N GLY A 319 26.82 3.10 18.72
CA GLY A 319 26.88 1.64 18.89
C GLY A 319 25.55 0.99 19.32
N ASN A 320 24.47 1.77 19.46
CA ASN A 320 23.15 1.22 19.83
C ASN A 320 22.50 0.51 18.65
N ILE A 321 21.72 -0.53 18.93
CA ILE A 321 20.90 -1.21 17.92
C ILE A 321 19.89 -0.22 17.35
N ALA A 322 19.79 -0.21 16.01
CA ALA A 322 18.83 0.60 15.27
C ALA A 322 18.19 -0.20 14.14
N TYR A 323 16.88 -0.03 13.97
CA TYR A 323 16.13 -0.64 12.88
C TYR A 323 16.27 0.18 11.59
N ARG A 324 16.26 -0.51 10.45
CA ARG A 324 16.34 0.10 9.13
C ARG A 324 15.70 -0.76 8.05
N MET A 325 15.44 -0.20 6.88
CA MET A 325 15.14 -1.01 5.68
C MET A 325 16.44 -1.66 5.17
N ALA A 326 16.43 -2.97 5.03
CA ALA A 326 17.59 -3.76 4.61
C ALA A 326 17.56 -4.09 3.11
N LEU A 327 18.74 -4.30 2.51
CA LEU A 327 18.91 -4.79 1.14
C LEU A 327 18.16 -3.97 0.07
N GLN A 328 18.09 -2.64 0.23
CA GLN A 328 17.36 -1.74 -0.67
C GLN A 328 17.87 -1.77 -2.12
N THR A 329 19.11 -2.22 -2.35
CA THR A 329 19.72 -2.32 -3.69
C THR A 329 18.99 -3.26 -4.66
N ARG A 330 18.07 -4.11 -4.18
CA ARG A 330 17.22 -4.98 -5.01
C ARG A 330 15.91 -4.32 -5.44
N GLU A 331 15.56 -3.16 -4.87
CA GLU A 331 14.27 -2.50 -5.05
C GLU A 331 14.25 -1.55 -6.26
N GLN A 332 13.04 -1.22 -6.73
CA GLN A 332 12.81 -0.49 -7.97
C GLN A 332 13.36 0.95 -7.95
N HIS A 333 13.38 1.63 -6.81
CA HIS A 333 13.91 3.00 -6.69
C HIS A 333 15.44 3.08 -6.89
N ILE A 334 16.14 1.95 -6.80
CA ILE A 334 17.60 1.86 -7.05
C ILE A 334 17.88 1.15 -8.36
N ARG A 335 17.28 -0.01 -8.60
CA ARG A 335 17.59 -0.88 -9.75
C ARG A 335 16.76 -0.62 -11.00
N ARG A 336 15.65 0.11 -10.92
CA ARG A 336 14.75 0.44 -12.04
C ARG A 336 14.33 -0.83 -12.82
N ASP A 337 14.68 -0.93 -14.10
CA ASP A 337 14.38 -2.09 -14.97
C ASP A 337 14.98 -3.43 -14.49
N LYS A 338 16.02 -3.39 -13.66
CA LYS A 338 16.67 -4.59 -13.09
C LYS A 338 16.14 -4.93 -11.69
N ALA A 339 15.08 -4.28 -11.23
CA ALA A 339 14.46 -4.57 -9.94
C ALA A 339 13.84 -5.97 -9.90
N THR A 340 13.69 -6.51 -8.71
CA THR A 340 13.03 -7.82 -8.51
C THR A 340 11.51 -7.73 -8.68
N SER A 341 10.92 -6.56 -8.45
CA SER A 341 9.49 -6.28 -8.54
C SER A 341 9.25 -4.78 -8.78
N ASN A 342 8.04 -4.40 -9.18
CA ASN A 342 7.62 -2.99 -9.26
C ASN A 342 7.02 -2.47 -7.94
N ILE A 343 6.89 -3.29 -6.90
CA ILE A 343 6.25 -2.91 -5.63
C ILE A 343 6.98 -1.73 -4.99
N CYS A 344 6.23 -0.66 -4.69
CA CYS A 344 6.68 0.53 -3.95
C CYS A 344 5.85 0.67 -2.66
N THR A 345 4.53 0.83 -2.79
CA THR A 345 3.59 0.85 -1.67
C THR A 345 3.24 -0.58 -1.27
N ALA A 346 3.35 -0.90 0.02
CA ALA A 346 2.92 -2.17 0.61
C ALA A 346 1.66 -1.97 1.48
N GLN A 347 1.33 -2.93 2.34
CA GLN A 347 0.22 -2.83 3.30
C GLN A 347 0.77 -2.69 4.72
N ALA A 348 1.61 -1.67 4.95
CA ALA A 348 2.39 -1.53 6.17
C ALA A 348 1.53 -1.34 7.43
N LEU A 349 0.48 -0.48 7.39
CA LEU A 349 -0.42 -0.28 8.52
C LEU A 349 -1.11 -1.58 8.94
N LEU A 350 -1.57 -2.37 7.94
CA LEU A 350 -2.24 -3.65 8.18
C LEU A 350 -1.25 -4.70 8.71
N ALA A 351 0.00 -4.67 8.25
CA ALA A 351 1.07 -5.51 8.80
C ALA A 351 1.33 -5.19 10.29
N ASN A 352 1.39 -3.90 10.65
CA ASN A 352 1.51 -3.47 12.04
C ASN A 352 0.31 -3.93 12.88
N MET A 353 -0.92 -3.79 12.37
CA MET A 353 -2.13 -4.28 13.05
C MET A 353 -2.07 -5.79 13.31
N SER A 354 -1.67 -6.57 12.30
CA SER A 354 -1.52 -8.03 12.43
C SER A 354 -0.43 -8.43 13.42
N ALA A 355 0.71 -7.72 13.40
CA ALA A 355 1.77 -7.91 14.40
C ALA A 355 1.26 -7.63 15.82
N PHE A 356 0.52 -6.54 15.99
CA PHE A 356 -0.04 -6.16 17.27
C PHE A 356 -1.17 -7.11 17.74
N TYR A 357 -1.92 -7.69 16.81
CA TYR A 357 -2.85 -8.76 17.12
C TYR A 357 -2.12 -9.96 17.75
N ALA A 358 -1.00 -10.37 17.16
CA ALA A 358 -0.18 -11.45 17.69
C ALA A 358 0.47 -11.08 19.04
N VAL A 359 0.91 -9.84 19.23
CA VAL A 359 1.43 -9.34 20.51
C VAL A 359 0.35 -9.31 21.59
N TYR A 360 -0.86 -8.85 21.25
CA TYR A 360 -1.99 -8.76 22.18
C TYR A 360 -2.45 -10.13 22.68
N HIS A 361 -2.59 -11.09 21.76
CA HIS A 361 -3.07 -12.44 22.09
C HIS A 361 -1.96 -13.36 22.61
N GLY A 362 -0.74 -13.17 22.17
CA GLY A 362 0.39 -14.07 22.41
C GLY A 362 0.19 -15.46 21.80
N PRO A 363 1.18 -16.35 21.91
CA PRO A 363 1.10 -17.69 21.36
C PRO A 363 -0.07 -18.52 21.91
N GLU A 364 -0.35 -18.41 23.22
CA GLU A 364 -1.45 -19.12 23.86
C GLU A 364 -2.83 -18.58 23.45
N GLY A 365 -2.96 -17.26 23.29
CA GLY A 365 -4.19 -16.65 22.78
C GLY A 365 -4.48 -17.08 21.34
N LEU A 366 -3.49 -17.01 20.44
CA LEU A 366 -3.63 -17.49 19.07
C LEU A 366 -3.98 -18.99 19.00
N ARG A 367 -3.35 -19.80 19.85
CA ARG A 367 -3.67 -21.22 19.94
C ARG A 367 -5.13 -21.45 20.38
N ARG A 368 -5.62 -20.70 21.36
CA ARG A 368 -7.04 -20.78 21.79
C ARG A 368 -7.99 -20.37 20.66
N ILE A 369 -7.68 -19.31 19.90
CA ILE A 369 -8.49 -18.86 18.75
C ILE A 369 -8.52 -19.96 17.69
N ALA A 370 -7.37 -20.51 17.32
CA ALA A 370 -7.27 -21.57 16.32
C ALA A 370 -7.99 -22.86 16.75
N LEU A 371 -7.83 -23.29 18.00
CA LEU A 371 -8.54 -24.46 18.54
C LEU A 371 -10.04 -24.23 18.62
N ARG A 372 -10.50 -23.03 18.98
CA ARG A 372 -11.92 -22.68 18.99
C ARG A 372 -12.52 -22.74 17.58
N THR A 373 -11.84 -22.14 16.60
CA THR A 373 -12.27 -22.14 15.19
C THR A 373 -12.37 -23.58 14.64
N HIS A 374 -11.31 -24.38 14.83
CA HIS A 374 -11.33 -25.81 14.48
C HIS A 374 -12.41 -26.59 15.24
N GLY A 375 -12.59 -26.31 16.53
CA GLY A 375 -13.60 -26.93 17.39
C GLY A 375 -15.03 -26.65 16.92
N MET A 376 -15.33 -25.43 16.46
CA MET A 376 -16.64 -25.10 15.86
C MET A 376 -16.87 -25.85 14.54
N ALA A 377 -15.84 -25.99 13.70
CA ALA A 377 -15.93 -26.80 12.48
C ALA A 377 -16.19 -28.29 12.82
N ARG A 378 -15.50 -28.84 13.82
CA ARG A 378 -15.75 -30.22 14.31
C ARG A 378 -17.16 -30.40 14.85
N LEU A 379 -17.66 -29.41 15.58
CA LEU A 379 -19.00 -29.45 16.16
C LEU A 379 -20.05 -29.44 15.06
N LEU A 380 -19.89 -28.57 14.04
CA LEU A 380 -20.77 -28.54 12.88
C LEU A 380 -20.75 -29.88 12.14
N ALA A 381 -19.57 -30.38 11.79
CA ALA A 381 -19.41 -31.67 11.09
C ALA A 381 -20.10 -32.82 11.84
N ALA A 382 -19.83 -32.97 13.13
CA ALA A 382 -20.42 -34.03 13.93
C ALA A 382 -21.95 -33.86 14.13
N SER A 383 -22.44 -32.63 14.23
CA SER A 383 -23.88 -32.36 14.39
C SER A 383 -24.66 -32.72 13.13
N VAL A 384 -24.15 -32.38 11.94
CA VAL A 384 -24.76 -32.66 10.64
C VAL A 384 -24.68 -34.16 10.34
N GLN A 385 -23.52 -34.78 10.56
CA GLN A 385 -23.33 -36.24 10.34
C GLN A 385 -24.25 -37.10 11.24
N LYS A 386 -24.58 -36.63 12.45
CA LYS A 386 -25.50 -37.32 13.34
C LYS A 386 -26.92 -37.51 12.75
N GLN A 387 -27.34 -36.60 11.87
CA GLN A 387 -28.66 -36.71 11.18
C GLN A 387 -28.64 -37.71 10.04
N SER A 388 -27.54 -37.85 9.30
CA SER A 388 -27.33 -38.83 8.25
C SER A 388 -25.84 -39.04 8.00
N ALA A 389 -25.41 -40.31 7.94
CA ALA A 389 -24.04 -40.66 7.60
C ALA A 389 -23.66 -40.20 6.16
N ALA A 390 -24.63 -40.00 5.30
CA ALA A 390 -24.43 -39.44 3.94
C ALA A 390 -24.04 -37.95 3.98
N HIS A 391 -24.21 -37.26 5.09
CA HIS A 391 -23.84 -35.86 5.27
C HIS A 391 -22.51 -35.67 6.02
N ALA A 392 -21.57 -36.59 5.91
CA ALA A 392 -20.20 -36.40 6.37
C ALA A 392 -19.49 -35.39 5.46
N PRO A 393 -18.55 -34.57 6.02
CA PRO A 393 -17.67 -33.75 5.18
C PRO A 393 -16.90 -34.61 4.18
N GLU A 394 -16.70 -34.07 2.96
CA GLU A 394 -16.06 -34.80 1.84
C GLU A 394 -14.59 -35.14 2.14
N HIS A 395 -13.89 -34.25 2.79
CA HIS A 395 -12.48 -34.45 3.17
C HIS A 395 -12.36 -35.10 4.56
N ALA A 396 -11.37 -35.97 4.74
CA ALA A 396 -11.09 -36.63 6.02
C ALA A 396 -10.38 -35.69 7.02
N THR A 397 -9.65 -34.70 6.54
CA THR A 397 -8.85 -33.76 7.34
C THR A 397 -9.09 -32.33 6.84
N TRP A 398 -9.41 -31.44 7.76
CA TRP A 398 -9.66 -30.02 7.53
C TRP A 398 -9.23 -29.19 8.75
N PHE A 399 -9.11 -27.85 8.57
CA PHE A 399 -8.92 -26.93 9.69
C PHE A 399 -10.26 -26.29 10.10
N ASP A 400 -10.84 -25.47 9.25
CA ASP A 400 -12.06 -24.70 9.53
C ASP A 400 -13.11 -24.75 8.39
N THR A 401 -12.73 -25.29 7.25
CA THR A 401 -13.54 -25.30 6.03
C THR A 401 -14.00 -26.70 5.71
N LEU A 402 -15.32 -26.85 5.47
CA LEU A 402 -16.00 -28.11 5.27
C LEU A 402 -16.72 -28.11 3.93
N VAL A 403 -16.66 -29.22 3.18
CA VAL A 403 -17.43 -29.44 1.97
C VAL A 403 -18.45 -30.54 2.20
N TYR A 404 -19.68 -30.28 1.85
CA TYR A 404 -20.79 -31.22 1.91
C TYR A 404 -21.28 -31.55 0.53
N ARG A 405 -21.44 -32.86 0.25
CA ARG A 405 -22.01 -33.35 -1.01
C ARG A 405 -23.47 -33.72 -0.82
N PHE A 406 -24.32 -33.13 -1.61
CA PHE A 406 -25.77 -33.43 -1.67
C PHE A 406 -26.11 -34.44 -2.77
N PRO A 407 -27.22 -35.15 -2.65
CA PRO A 407 -27.58 -36.18 -3.62
C PRO A 407 -27.84 -35.63 -5.02
N ASP A 408 -28.32 -34.40 -5.12
CA ASP A 408 -28.63 -33.72 -6.38
C ASP A 408 -28.59 -32.19 -6.21
N ALA A 409 -28.72 -31.48 -7.33
CA ALA A 409 -28.72 -30.03 -7.37
C ALA A 409 -29.87 -29.40 -6.55
N ALA A 410 -31.05 -30.01 -6.56
CA ALA A 410 -32.20 -29.49 -5.82
C ALA A 410 -32.02 -29.55 -4.32
N ALA A 411 -31.35 -30.60 -3.80
CA ALA A 411 -31.02 -30.71 -2.40
C ALA A 411 -29.95 -29.66 -1.98
N ALA A 412 -28.94 -29.41 -2.84
CA ALA A 412 -27.95 -28.35 -2.62
C ALA A 412 -28.60 -26.95 -2.63
N ASP A 413 -29.48 -26.71 -3.61
CA ASP A 413 -30.24 -25.44 -3.68
C ASP A 413 -31.12 -25.23 -2.45
N ALA A 414 -31.76 -26.27 -1.93
CA ALA A 414 -32.59 -26.21 -0.74
C ALA A 414 -31.73 -25.84 0.50
N ALA A 415 -30.50 -26.36 0.61
CA ALA A 415 -29.60 -26.01 1.68
C ALA A 415 -29.16 -24.52 1.60
N LEU A 416 -28.81 -24.06 0.41
CA LEU A 416 -28.46 -22.64 0.18
C LEU A 416 -29.64 -21.73 0.46
N ALA A 417 -30.85 -22.08 0.06
CA ALA A 417 -32.08 -21.31 0.31
C ALA A 417 -32.38 -21.22 1.84
N ARG A 418 -32.21 -22.31 2.59
CA ARG A 418 -32.34 -22.27 4.08
C ARG A 418 -31.29 -21.37 4.71
N ALA A 419 -30.03 -21.41 4.24
CA ALA A 419 -28.98 -20.52 4.72
C ALA A 419 -29.34 -19.05 4.42
N ALA A 420 -29.77 -18.74 3.18
CA ALA A 420 -30.17 -17.39 2.78
C ALA A 420 -31.35 -16.86 3.60
N SER A 421 -32.33 -17.71 3.98
CA SER A 421 -33.44 -17.31 4.86
C SER A 421 -33.00 -16.87 6.25
N LYS A 422 -31.81 -17.25 6.67
CA LYS A 422 -31.16 -16.86 7.92
C LYS A 422 -30.08 -15.76 7.72
N ARG A 423 -30.00 -15.17 6.55
CA ARG A 423 -28.97 -14.19 6.14
C ARG A 423 -27.55 -14.78 6.31
N ILE A 424 -27.35 -15.96 5.75
CA ILE A 424 -26.07 -16.67 5.74
C ILE A 424 -25.67 -16.92 4.29
N ASN A 425 -24.42 -16.60 3.96
CA ASN A 425 -23.78 -16.91 2.69
C ASN A 425 -22.96 -18.18 2.80
N LEU A 426 -23.26 -19.17 1.95
CA LEU A 426 -22.48 -20.39 1.76
C LEU A 426 -21.96 -20.43 0.32
N ARG A 427 -20.81 -21.08 0.09
CA ARG A 427 -20.21 -21.15 -1.24
C ARG A 427 -20.69 -22.40 -1.99
N ARG A 428 -21.31 -22.20 -3.15
CA ARG A 428 -21.58 -23.29 -4.09
C ARG A 428 -20.30 -23.62 -4.87
N LEU A 429 -19.85 -24.88 -4.83
CA LEU A 429 -18.69 -25.35 -5.59
C LEU A 429 -19.08 -25.88 -6.97
N ASP A 430 -20.15 -26.68 -7.01
CA ASP A 430 -20.80 -27.24 -8.22
C ASP A 430 -22.26 -27.56 -7.96
N ASP A 431 -22.89 -28.31 -8.84
CA ASP A 431 -24.32 -28.64 -8.75
C ASP A 431 -24.69 -29.37 -7.47
N THR A 432 -23.77 -30.11 -6.87
CA THR A 432 -24.05 -30.97 -5.71
C THR A 432 -23.24 -30.63 -4.47
N ARG A 433 -22.20 -29.76 -4.57
CA ARG A 433 -21.31 -29.48 -3.45
C ARG A 433 -21.48 -28.06 -2.91
N VAL A 434 -21.56 -27.97 -1.59
CA VAL A 434 -21.64 -26.70 -0.83
C VAL A 434 -20.51 -26.65 0.19
N LEU A 435 -19.82 -25.51 0.26
CA LEU A 435 -18.72 -25.26 1.17
C LEU A 435 -19.16 -24.29 2.28
N VAL A 436 -18.63 -24.53 3.47
CA VAL A 436 -18.78 -23.68 4.68
C VAL A 436 -17.40 -23.45 5.31
N ALA A 437 -16.93 -22.22 5.28
CA ALA A 437 -15.67 -21.81 5.93
C ALA A 437 -15.97 -21.06 7.23
N LEU A 438 -15.58 -21.62 8.35
CA LEU A 438 -15.78 -21.01 9.67
C LEU A 438 -14.59 -20.11 10.07
N ASP A 439 -14.81 -19.20 11.01
CA ASP A 439 -13.80 -18.27 11.48
C ASP A 439 -13.95 -17.98 13.00
N GLU A 440 -13.18 -17.04 13.53
CA GLU A 440 -13.20 -16.73 14.96
C GLU A 440 -14.50 -16.07 15.46
N THR A 441 -15.32 -15.54 14.56
CA THR A 441 -16.59 -14.87 14.92
C THR A 441 -17.69 -15.87 15.25
N VAL A 442 -17.55 -17.14 14.81
CA VAL A 442 -18.57 -18.18 14.94
C VAL A 442 -18.84 -18.60 16.38
N GLY A 443 -20.13 -18.59 16.75
CA GLY A 443 -20.63 -19.06 18.04
C GLY A 443 -21.53 -20.30 17.90
N LEU A 444 -22.06 -20.78 19.03
CA LEU A 444 -22.97 -21.93 19.05
C LEU A 444 -24.28 -21.69 18.30
N ALA A 445 -24.78 -20.44 18.32
CA ALA A 445 -25.99 -20.06 17.57
C ALA A 445 -25.75 -20.17 16.05
N ASP A 446 -24.56 -19.77 15.58
CA ASP A 446 -24.20 -19.89 14.18
C ASP A 446 -24.10 -21.35 13.75
N VAL A 447 -23.52 -22.21 14.60
CA VAL A 447 -23.47 -23.66 14.36
C VAL A 447 -24.87 -24.25 14.31
N ALA A 448 -25.82 -23.81 15.14
CA ALA A 448 -27.21 -24.27 15.09
C ALA A 448 -27.89 -23.87 13.78
N ASP A 449 -27.72 -22.64 13.34
CA ASP A 449 -28.26 -22.13 12.07
C ASP A 449 -27.66 -22.87 10.86
N LEU A 450 -26.34 -23.08 10.87
CA LEU A 450 -25.64 -23.84 9.81
C LEU A 450 -26.05 -25.31 9.80
N HIS A 451 -26.20 -25.92 10.97
CA HIS A 451 -26.74 -27.28 11.09
C HIS A 451 -28.11 -27.42 10.41
N GLU A 452 -29.04 -26.51 10.74
CA GLU A 452 -30.37 -26.51 10.13
C GLU A 452 -30.31 -26.26 8.61
N ALA A 453 -29.47 -25.30 8.19
CA ALA A 453 -29.30 -25.01 6.75
C ALA A 453 -28.81 -26.23 5.99
N LEU A 454 -27.82 -26.96 6.48
CA LEU A 454 -27.21 -28.08 5.81
C LEU A 454 -28.07 -29.38 5.91
N SER A 455 -28.61 -29.69 7.12
CA SER A 455 -29.33 -30.94 7.37
C SER A 455 -30.82 -30.86 7.09
N GLY A 456 -31.43 -29.68 7.06
CA GLY A 456 -32.88 -29.48 7.03
C GLY A 456 -33.57 -29.70 8.40
N HIS A 457 -32.83 -29.95 9.46
CA HIS A 457 -33.35 -30.23 10.79
C HIS A 457 -32.87 -29.22 11.81
N ALA A 458 -33.74 -28.68 12.63
CA ALA A 458 -33.36 -27.79 13.73
C ALA A 458 -32.63 -28.57 14.85
N THR A 459 -31.70 -27.87 15.52
CA THR A 459 -31.05 -28.36 16.73
C THR A 459 -31.05 -27.24 17.79
N ASP A 460 -31.03 -27.64 19.08
CA ASP A 460 -30.95 -26.65 20.17
C ASP A 460 -29.50 -26.50 20.71
N LEU A 461 -29.28 -25.40 21.41
CA LEU A 461 -27.96 -25.10 21.98
C LEU A 461 -27.52 -26.11 23.04
N ALA A 462 -28.46 -26.70 23.82
CA ALA A 462 -28.13 -27.68 24.85
C ALA A 462 -27.62 -28.98 24.20
N ALA A 463 -28.25 -29.42 23.10
CA ALA A 463 -27.78 -30.58 22.32
C ALA A 463 -26.38 -30.34 21.74
N LEU A 464 -26.11 -29.13 21.22
CA LEU A 464 -24.78 -28.76 20.71
C LEU A 464 -23.74 -28.70 21.83
N GLN A 465 -24.07 -28.15 23.00
CA GLN A 465 -23.18 -28.13 24.18
C GLN A 465 -22.84 -29.56 24.67
N ALA A 466 -23.83 -30.42 24.72
CA ALA A 466 -23.62 -31.83 25.10
C ALA A 466 -22.74 -32.58 24.07
N LEU A 467 -22.93 -32.31 22.77
CA LEU A 467 -22.11 -32.85 21.70
C LEU A 467 -20.66 -32.30 21.78
N ALA A 468 -20.49 -30.99 22.04
CA ALA A 468 -19.18 -30.38 22.21
C ALA A 468 -18.40 -30.99 23.37
N ALA A 469 -19.06 -31.22 24.52
CA ALA A 469 -18.47 -31.89 25.69
C ALA A 469 -18.01 -33.32 25.34
N LYS A 470 -18.81 -34.07 24.57
CA LYS A 470 -18.43 -35.39 24.08
C LYS A 470 -17.25 -35.37 23.12
N LEU A 471 -17.19 -34.41 22.20
CA LEU A 471 -16.07 -34.27 21.29
C LEU A 471 -14.79 -33.89 22.01
N ALA A 472 -14.85 -33.03 23.00
CA ALA A 472 -13.70 -32.69 23.86
C ALA A 472 -13.14 -33.91 24.62
N ALA A 473 -14.00 -34.82 25.08
CA ALA A 473 -13.56 -36.05 25.75
C ALA A 473 -12.88 -37.08 24.82
N ASN A 474 -13.16 -37.00 23.51
CA ASN A 474 -12.59 -37.91 22.52
C ASN A 474 -11.21 -37.47 21.95
N GLY A 475 -10.70 -36.31 22.37
CA GLY A 475 -9.41 -35.75 21.94
C GLY A 475 -9.44 -35.12 20.57
N ASP A 476 -8.26 -34.78 20.07
CA ASP A 476 -8.09 -34.14 18.75
C ASP A 476 -8.35 -35.08 17.60
N VAL A 477 -8.97 -34.57 16.51
CA VAL A 477 -9.30 -35.35 15.32
C VAL A 477 -8.20 -35.25 14.27
N LEU A 478 -7.35 -34.20 14.33
CA LEU A 478 -6.24 -34.07 13.38
C LEU A 478 -5.16 -35.13 13.66
N PRO A 479 -4.72 -35.85 12.62
CA PRO A 479 -3.60 -36.80 12.75
C PRO A 479 -2.36 -36.15 13.34
N ALA A 480 -1.66 -36.85 14.24
CA ALA A 480 -0.45 -36.33 14.88
C ALA A 480 0.65 -35.90 13.88
N ALA A 481 0.71 -36.52 12.71
CA ALA A 481 1.63 -36.17 11.63
C ALA A 481 1.36 -34.77 11.03
N LEU A 482 0.12 -34.27 11.12
CA LEU A 482 -0.28 -32.94 10.65
C LEU A 482 -0.12 -31.87 11.72
N LEU A 483 0.02 -32.22 12.98
CA LEU A 483 0.09 -31.26 14.08
C LEU A 483 1.48 -30.65 14.18
N ARG A 484 1.48 -29.38 14.55
CA ARG A 484 2.69 -28.62 14.86
C ARG A 484 3.25 -29.07 16.20
N THR A 485 4.55 -29.32 16.24
CA THR A 485 5.27 -29.72 17.48
C THR A 485 6.28 -28.67 17.94
N ASP A 486 6.69 -27.79 17.04
CA ASP A 486 7.63 -26.70 17.32
C ASP A 486 6.89 -25.50 18.00
N PRO A 487 7.56 -24.78 18.91
CA PRO A 487 7.01 -23.59 19.53
C PRO A 487 6.87 -22.46 18.47
N ILE A 488 5.90 -21.57 18.69
CA ILE A 488 5.68 -20.36 17.90
C ILE A 488 5.87 -19.12 18.74
N LEU A 489 6.20 -17.98 18.10
CA LEU A 489 6.22 -16.67 18.74
C LEU A 489 7.02 -16.67 20.05
N THR A 490 8.24 -17.23 19.99
CA THR A 490 9.08 -17.42 21.18
C THR A 490 9.74 -16.14 21.67
N HIS A 491 9.79 -15.09 20.82
CA HIS A 491 10.37 -13.82 21.21
C HIS A 491 9.55 -13.12 22.32
N GLU A 492 10.24 -12.48 23.27
CA GLU A 492 9.62 -11.87 24.47
C GLU A 492 8.49 -10.87 24.16
N VAL A 493 8.52 -10.17 23.05
CA VAL A 493 7.48 -9.22 22.65
C VAL A 493 6.08 -9.87 22.62
N PHE A 494 5.99 -11.15 22.27
CA PHE A 494 4.75 -11.91 22.20
C PHE A 494 4.28 -12.46 23.55
N HIS A 495 5.06 -12.28 24.63
CA HIS A 495 4.76 -12.80 25.96
C HIS A 495 4.53 -11.71 27.02
N ARG A 496 4.75 -10.43 26.66
CA ARG A 496 4.82 -9.36 27.66
C ARG A 496 3.57 -8.48 27.73
N PHE A 497 2.96 -8.15 26.60
CA PHE A 497 1.98 -7.04 26.53
C PHE A 497 0.54 -7.54 26.42
N HIS A 498 0.08 -8.38 27.38
CA HIS A 498 -1.26 -8.98 27.34
C HIS A 498 -2.32 -8.19 28.13
N SER A 499 -1.94 -7.33 29.07
CA SER A 499 -2.89 -6.40 29.70
C SER A 499 -3.08 -5.18 28.79
N GLU A 500 -4.32 -4.68 28.66
CA GLU A 500 -4.62 -3.52 27.83
C GLU A 500 -3.78 -2.30 28.22
N THR A 501 -3.58 -2.06 29.53
CA THR A 501 -2.75 -0.95 30.03
C THR A 501 -1.30 -1.03 29.52
N GLU A 502 -0.67 -2.22 29.60
CA GLU A 502 0.71 -2.39 29.11
C GLU A 502 0.79 -2.36 27.60
N PHE A 503 -0.21 -2.92 26.92
CA PHE A 503 -0.28 -2.93 25.47
C PHE A 503 -0.40 -1.51 24.90
N VAL A 504 -1.30 -0.68 25.44
CA VAL A 504 -1.45 0.73 25.00
C VAL A 504 -0.17 1.53 25.29
N ARG A 505 0.50 1.28 26.41
CA ARG A 505 1.80 1.90 26.70
C ARG A 505 2.89 1.45 25.72
N TYR A 506 2.86 0.19 25.32
CA TYR A 506 3.77 -0.32 24.29
C TYR A 506 3.54 0.38 22.96
N LEU A 507 2.29 0.46 22.47
CA LEU A 507 1.94 1.17 21.24
C LEU A 507 2.39 2.64 21.29
N LYS A 508 2.14 3.32 22.42
CA LYS A 508 2.54 4.74 22.58
C LYS A 508 4.05 4.92 22.64
N ARG A 509 4.78 3.98 23.25
CA ARG A 509 6.25 4.01 23.25
C ARG A 509 6.82 3.88 21.83
N LEU A 510 6.24 3.04 20.98
CA LEU A 510 6.64 2.94 19.58
C LEU A 510 6.32 4.23 18.83
N GLU A 511 5.10 4.72 18.93
CA GLU A 511 4.67 5.97 18.28
C GLU A 511 5.57 7.16 18.64
N ASN A 512 5.98 7.30 19.89
CA ASN A 512 6.83 8.39 20.35
C ASN A 512 8.28 8.34 19.80
N ARG A 513 8.66 7.30 19.08
CA ARG A 513 9.98 7.16 18.45
C ARG A 513 9.98 7.57 16.98
N ASP A 514 8.85 8.06 16.50
CA ASP A 514 8.61 8.37 15.10
C ASP A 514 8.20 9.84 14.91
N ILE A 515 8.51 10.38 13.75
CA ILE A 515 7.89 11.60 13.24
C ILE A 515 6.77 11.21 12.25
N SER A 516 5.62 11.84 12.41
CA SER A 516 4.45 11.72 11.55
C SER A 516 3.83 13.10 11.29
N LEU A 517 2.78 13.18 10.46
CA LEU A 517 2.13 14.47 10.16
C LEU A 517 1.50 15.18 11.37
N VAL A 518 1.33 14.49 12.51
CA VAL A 518 0.87 15.16 13.76
C VAL A 518 1.98 15.95 14.47
N HIS A 519 3.25 15.81 14.04
CA HIS A 519 4.38 16.55 14.58
C HIS A 519 4.76 17.74 13.70
N SER A 520 4.78 17.55 12.39
CA SER A 520 5.23 18.52 11.41
C SER A 520 4.81 18.14 10.01
N MET A 521 4.94 19.09 9.08
CA MET A 521 4.92 18.81 7.65
C MET A 521 5.92 17.72 7.28
N ILE A 522 5.53 16.83 6.35
CA ILE A 522 6.43 15.86 5.72
C ILE A 522 6.58 16.23 4.23
N PRO A 523 7.60 17.02 3.86
CA PRO A 523 7.71 17.64 2.55
C PRO A 523 8.31 16.72 1.49
N LEU A 524 7.81 15.49 1.38
CA LEU A 524 8.31 14.49 0.43
C LEU A 524 7.80 14.76 -1.00
N GLY A 525 8.67 15.09 -1.91
CA GLY A 525 8.37 15.12 -3.36
C GLY A 525 8.75 13.79 -4.04
N SER A 526 8.15 13.38 -5.03
CA SER A 526 6.77 13.48 -5.53
C SER A 526 5.84 12.55 -4.75
N CYS A 527 5.48 12.91 -3.56
CA CYS A 527 4.62 12.12 -2.70
C CYS A 527 3.80 13.03 -1.80
N THR A 528 2.62 13.39 -2.24
CA THR A 528 1.71 14.29 -1.53
C THR A 528 1.37 13.76 -0.15
N MET A 529 1.86 14.40 0.91
CA MET A 529 1.64 14.02 2.31
C MET A 529 0.67 15.02 2.96
N LYS A 530 -0.57 14.58 3.17
CA LYS A 530 -1.62 15.39 3.82
C LYS A 530 -2.09 14.74 5.11
N LEU A 531 -2.36 15.55 6.14
CA LEU A 531 -3.06 15.08 7.32
C LEU A 531 -4.53 14.82 6.98
N ASN A 532 -5.00 13.61 7.24
CA ASN A 532 -6.37 13.20 6.94
C ASN A 532 -7.34 13.79 7.98
N ALA A 533 -8.49 14.29 7.52
CA ALA A 533 -9.55 14.71 8.41
C ALA A 533 -10.19 13.50 9.12
N ALA A 534 -10.60 13.69 10.38
CA ALA A 534 -11.25 12.63 11.15
C ALA A 534 -12.55 12.13 10.49
N ALA A 535 -13.31 13.02 9.87
CA ALA A 535 -14.53 12.67 9.13
C ALA A 535 -14.27 11.82 7.89
N GLU A 536 -13.12 11.98 7.24
CA GLU A 536 -12.71 11.12 6.12
C GLU A 536 -12.42 9.69 6.57
N MET A 537 -11.84 9.55 7.77
CA MET A 537 -11.45 8.26 8.33
C MET A 537 -12.61 7.49 8.99
N ALA A 538 -13.60 8.20 9.54
CA ALA A 538 -14.68 7.59 10.32
C ALA A 538 -15.42 6.44 9.60
N PRO A 539 -15.72 6.48 8.30
CA PRO A 539 -16.47 5.43 7.61
C PRO A 539 -15.74 4.08 7.51
N ILE A 540 -14.41 4.04 7.58
CA ILE A 540 -13.65 2.79 7.41
C ILE A 540 -13.83 1.80 8.57
N THR A 541 -14.50 2.21 9.65
CA THR A 541 -14.82 1.36 10.79
C THR A 541 -16.32 1.02 10.90
N TRP A 542 -17.13 1.46 9.92
CA TRP A 542 -18.55 1.12 9.92
C TRP A 542 -18.78 -0.33 9.50
N PRO A 543 -19.58 -1.13 10.27
CA PRO A 543 -19.84 -2.52 9.94
C PRO A 543 -20.40 -2.74 8.53
N SER A 544 -21.17 -1.79 8.02
CA SER A 544 -21.71 -1.81 6.66
C SER A 544 -20.64 -1.74 5.56
N PHE A 545 -19.40 -1.34 5.90
CA PHE A 545 -18.25 -1.39 5.00
C PHE A 545 -17.24 -2.48 5.42
N THR A 546 -16.98 -2.64 6.73
CA THR A 546 -15.95 -3.58 7.20
C THR A 546 -16.33 -5.04 7.03
N ASP A 547 -17.63 -5.40 7.15
CA ASP A 547 -18.06 -6.78 7.29
C ASP A 547 -18.64 -7.41 6.01
N ILE A 548 -18.43 -6.76 4.87
CA ILE A 548 -18.82 -7.30 3.56
C ILE A 548 -17.69 -8.17 3.00
N HIS A 549 -18.02 -9.43 2.71
CA HIS A 549 -17.10 -10.35 2.06
C HIS A 549 -16.89 -9.98 0.58
N PRO A 550 -15.66 -10.04 0.00
CA PRO A 550 -15.41 -9.66 -1.40
C PRO A 550 -16.17 -10.48 -2.43
N PHE A 551 -16.59 -11.69 -2.08
CA PHE A 551 -17.35 -12.58 -2.94
C PHE A 551 -18.82 -12.73 -2.50
N ALA A 552 -19.32 -11.79 -1.68
CA ALA A 552 -20.74 -11.73 -1.37
C ALA A 552 -21.56 -11.47 -2.65
N PRO A 553 -22.81 -11.97 -2.72
CA PRO A 553 -23.72 -11.65 -3.81
C PRO A 553 -23.83 -10.13 -4.04
N ALA A 554 -23.87 -9.71 -5.31
CA ALA A 554 -23.81 -8.29 -5.69
C ALA A 554 -24.90 -7.43 -5.04
N GLU A 555 -26.10 -7.99 -4.84
CA GLU A 555 -27.22 -7.33 -4.18
C GLU A 555 -26.96 -7.02 -2.69
N GLN A 556 -26.00 -7.70 -2.07
CA GLN A 556 -25.59 -7.44 -0.69
C GLN A 556 -24.57 -6.30 -0.59
N ALA A 557 -23.90 -5.95 -1.68
CA ALA A 557 -22.87 -4.91 -1.76
C ALA A 557 -23.31 -3.68 -2.55
N GLN A 558 -24.64 -3.42 -2.64
CA GLN A 558 -25.17 -2.32 -3.44
C GLN A 558 -24.66 -0.96 -3.01
N GLY A 559 -24.46 -0.73 -1.71
CA GLY A 559 -23.88 0.50 -1.19
C GLY A 559 -22.45 0.74 -1.65
N TYR A 560 -21.62 -0.31 -1.69
CA TYR A 560 -20.28 -0.23 -2.29
C TYR A 560 -20.36 0.05 -3.79
N THR A 561 -21.22 -0.65 -4.53
CA THR A 561 -21.39 -0.46 -5.97
C THR A 561 -21.76 0.98 -6.30
N ASP A 562 -22.74 1.54 -5.59
CA ASP A 562 -23.21 2.91 -5.81
C ASP A 562 -22.15 3.96 -5.44
N MET A 563 -21.47 3.77 -4.30
CA MET A 563 -20.38 4.65 -3.87
C MET A 563 -19.19 4.63 -4.85
N LEU A 564 -18.76 3.44 -5.29
CA LEU A 564 -17.66 3.29 -6.25
C LEU A 564 -18.05 3.84 -7.64
N ALA A 565 -19.31 3.70 -8.05
CA ALA A 565 -19.80 4.32 -9.29
C ALA A 565 -19.74 5.84 -9.22
N GLN A 566 -20.15 6.46 -8.10
CA GLN A 566 -20.03 7.90 -7.90
C GLN A 566 -18.57 8.35 -7.88
N LEU A 567 -17.72 7.70 -7.07
CA LEU A 567 -16.31 8.03 -6.97
C LEU A 567 -15.61 7.85 -8.34
N GLY A 568 -15.91 6.77 -9.06
CA GLY A 568 -15.38 6.52 -10.41
C GLY A 568 -15.82 7.60 -11.41
N GLY A 569 -17.07 8.04 -11.34
CA GLY A 569 -17.58 9.15 -12.15
C GLY A 569 -16.84 10.47 -11.87
N TRP A 570 -16.60 10.80 -10.59
CA TRP A 570 -15.84 12.00 -10.22
C TRP A 570 -14.37 11.93 -10.68
N LEU A 571 -13.73 10.78 -10.49
CA LEU A 571 -12.35 10.58 -10.94
C LEU A 571 -12.22 10.65 -12.46
N ALA A 572 -13.18 10.06 -13.19
CA ALA A 572 -13.24 10.16 -14.66
C ALA A 572 -13.41 11.63 -15.12
N ASP A 573 -14.26 12.40 -14.47
CA ASP A 573 -14.45 13.80 -14.78
C ASP A 573 -13.21 14.66 -14.44
N ILE A 574 -12.62 14.48 -13.25
CA ILE A 574 -11.40 15.19 -12.84
C ILE A 574 -10.27 14.95 -13.84
N THR A 575 -10.17 13.75 -14.37
CA THR A 575 -9.08 13.33 -15.28
C THR A 575 -9.41 13.48 -16.76
N GLY A 576 -10.68 13.66 -17.12
CA GLY A 576 -11.14 13.77 -18.51
C GLY A 576 -11.20 12.42 -19.24
N PHE A 577 -11.38 11.31 -18.52
CA PHE A 577 -11.46 9.97 -19.07
C PHE A 577 -12.89 9.39 -19.10
N ALA A 578 -13.04 8.24 -19.75
CA ALA A 578 -14.35 7.61 -19.99
C ALA A 578 -14.67 6.45 -19.02
N GLY A 579 -13.67 5.84 -18.42
CA GLY A 579 -13.88 4.71 -17.52
C GLY A 579 -12.81 4.61 -16.45
N VAL A 580 -13.16 4.02 -15.29
CA VAL A 580 -12.26 3.83 -14.15
C VAL A 580 -12.34 2.39 -13.65
N SER A 581 -11.19 1.79 -13.30
CA SER A 581 -11.13 0.51 -12.60
C SER A 581 -10.46 0.71 -11.23
N PHE A 582 -11.11 0.22 -10.18
CA PHE A 582 -10.59 0.22 -8.80
C PHE A 582 -9.83 -1.06 -8.43
N GLN A 583 -9.65 -1.98 -9.37
CA GLN A 583 -9.01 -3.27 -9.07
C GLN A 583 -7.54 -3.13 -8.62
N PRO A 584 -6.72 -2.20 -9.16
CA PRO A 584 -5.34 -2.04 -8.70
C PRO A 584 -5.24 -1.55 -7.25
N ASN A 585 -4.55 -2.31 -6.39
CA ASN A 585 -4.40 -2.05 -4.95
C ASN A 585 -3.08 -1.35 -4.57
N SER A 586 -2.41 -0.72 -5.53
CA SER A 586 -1.29 0.21 -5.35
C SER A 586 -1.06 1.02 -6.63
N GLY A 587 -0.28 2.12 -6.55
CA GLY A 587 0.12 2.89 -7.73
C GLY A 587 0.87 2.03 -8.75
N ALA A 588 1.85 1.24 -8.30
CA ALA A 588 2.61 0.33 -9.16
C ALA A 588 1.72 -0.74 -9.82
N GLN A 589 0.68 -1.21 -9.13
CA GLN A 589 -0.31 -2.12 -9.70
C GLN A 589 -1.21 -1.41 -10.71
N GLY A 590 -1.51 -0.12 -10.49
CA GLY A 590 -2.18 0.75 -11.46
C GLY A 590 -1.33 0.95 -12.73
N GLU A 591 -0.02 1.20 -12.56
CA GLU A 591 0.91 1.24 -13.71
C GLU A 591 0.84 -0.05 -14.54
N TYR A 592 0.95 -1.19 -13.87
CA TYR A 592 0.89 -2.49 -14.51
C TYR A 592 -0.45 -2.70 -15.24
N ALA A 593 -1.59 -2.47 -14.56
CA ALA A 593 -2.92 -2.64 -15.14
C ALA A 593 -3.16 -1.72 -16.35
N GLY A 594 -2.71 -0.45 -16.28
CA GLY A 594 -2.83 0.49 -17.38
C GLY A 594 -2.00 0.08 -18.61
N LEU A 595 -0.79 -0.42 -18.40
CA LEU A 595 0.04 -0.97 -19.48
C LEU A 595 -0.57 -2.23 -20.08
N LEU A 596 -1.21 -3.08 -19.27
CA LEU A 596 -1.92 -4.26 -19.78
C LEU A 596 -3.12 -3.85 -20.64
N ALA A 597 -3.89 -2.83 -20.24
CA ALA A 597 -5.00 -2.32 -21.04
C ALA A 597 -4.51 -1.84 -22.42
N ILE A 598 -3.39 -1.12 -22.48
CA ILE A 598 -2.75 -0.72 -23.76
C ILE A 598 -2.34 -1.96 -24.56
N ARG A 599 -1.72 -2.95 -23.96
CA ARG A 599 -1.26 -4.16 -24.64
C ARG A 599 -2.42 -4.97 -25.23
N GLU A 600 -3.51 -5.15 -24.46
CA GLU A 600 -4.73 -5.85 -24.93
C GLU A 600 -5.40 -5.11 -26.07
N TYR A 601 -5.48 -3.77 -25.98
CA TYR A 601 -5.99 -2.96 -27.08
C TYR A 601 -5.18 -3.17 -28.36
N LEU A 602 -3.85 -3.09 -28.30
CA LEU A 602 -2.97 -3.29 -29.45
C LEU A 602 -3.08 -4.70 -30.03
N LEU A 603 -3.21 -5.73 -29.17
CA LEU A 603 -3.43 -7.11 -29.62
C LEU A 603 -4.79 -7.26 -30.32
N ALA A 604 -5.85 -6.66 -29.78
CA ALA A 604 -7.18 -6.65 -30.37
C ALA A 604 -7.21 -5.98 -31.76
N GLN A 605 -6.29 -5.01 -31.99
CA GLN A 605 -6.08 -4.39 -33.29
C GLN A 605 -5.12 -5.20 -34.22
N GLY A 606 -4.70 -6.41 -33.81
CA GLY A 606 -3.78 -7.25 -34.58
C GLY A 606 -2.32 -6.77 -34.59
N GLN A 607 -1.95 -5.80 -33.71
CA GLN A 607 -0.63 -5.16 -33.67
C GLN A 607 0.30 -5.87 -32.66
N THR A 608 0.49 -7.17 -32.81
CA THR A 608 1.25 -8.03 -31.89
C THR A 608 2.73 -7.65 -31.76
N GLN A 609 3.30 -7.01 -32.80
CA GLN A 609 4.72 -6.56 -32.83
C GLN A 609 5.00 -5.34 -31.94
N ARG A 610 3.97 -4.60 -31.50
CA ARG A 610 4.15 -3.38 -30.67
C ARG A 610 4.45 -3.74 -29.24
N ASN A 611 5.72 -3.67 -28.86
CA ASN A 611 6.23 -4.04 -27.54
C ASN A 611 7.30 -3.07 -27.00
N ILE A 612 7.52 -1.92 -27.63
CA ILE A 612 8.45 -0.89 -27.15
C ILE A 612 7.69 0.11 -26.27
N CYS A 613 8.22 0.39 -25.08
CA CYS A 613 7.80 1.46 -24.19
C CYS A 613 8.89 2.53 -24.13
N LEU A 614 8.58 3.75 -24.53
CA LEU A 614 9.45 4.91 -24.33
C LEU A 614 9.26 5.43 -22.91
N ILE A 615 10.36 5.74 -22.21
CA ILE A 615 10.32 6.23 -20.82
C ILE A 615 11.34 7.37 -20.66
N PRO A 616 10.93 8.60 -20.26
CA PRO A 616 11.87 9.69 -20.00
C PRO A 616 12.83 9.34 -18.86
N ALA A 617 14.06 9.84 -18.94
CA ALA A 617 15.10 9.64 -17.93
C ALA A 617 14.69 10.16 -16.54
N SER A 618 13.77 11.12 -16.48
CA SER A 618 13.16 11.67 -15.26
C SER A 618 12.11 10.76 -14.60
N ALA A 619 11.64 9.69 -15.27
CA ALA A 619 10.56 8.86 -14.76
C ALA A 619 10.88 8.20 -13.41
N HIS A 620 9.86 7.99 -12.59
CA HIS A 620 9.97 7.24 -11.34
C HIS A 620 10.47 5.81 -11.59
N GLY A 621 11.22 5.23 -10.64
CA GLY A 621 11.80 3.89 -10.77
C GLY A 621 10.79 2.75 -10.94
N THR A 622 9.52 2.96 -10.56
CA THR A 622 8.44 1.98 -10.77
C THR A 622 8.03 1.85 -12.24
N ASN A 623 8.12 2.93 -13.03
CA ASN A 623 7.69 2.93 -14.43
C ASN A 623 8.45 1.89 -15.28
N PRO A 624 9.79 1.87 -15.31
CA PRO A 624 10.52 0.83 -16.04
C PRO A 624 10.27 -0.58 -15.47
N ALA A 625 10.13 -0.73 -14.16
CA ALA A 625 9.84 -2.03 -13.57
C ALA A 625 8.44 -2.56 -13.97
N SER A 626 7.43 -1.69 -14.01
CA SER A 626 6.07 -2.03 -14.44
C SER A 626 6.01 -2.35 -15.93
N ALA A 627 6.72 -1.60 -16.77
CA ALA A 627 6.83 -1.86 -18.21
C ALA A 627 7.44 -3.25 -18.48
N GLN A 628 8.49 -3.61 -17.76
CA GLN A 628 9.11 -4.94 -17.89
C GLN A 628 8.15 -6.07 -17.47
N LEU A 629 7.40 -5.88 -16.37
CA LEU A 629 6.40 -6.85 -15.94
C LEU A 629 5.24 -7.02 -16.93
N ALA A 630 4.93 -5.96 -17.69
CA ALA A 630 3.95 -6.00 -18.78
C ALA A 630 4.54 -6.59 -20.10
N GLY A 631 5.76 -7.14 -20.07
CA GLY A 631 6.42 -7.73 -21.23
C GLY A 631 6.86 -6.69 -22.27
N LEU A 632 7.06 -5.42 -21.89
CA LEU A 632 7.50 -4.36 -22.77
C LEU A 632 9.02 -4.19 -22.72
N LYS A 633 9.61 -3.82 -23.85
CA LYS A 633 11.02 -3.43 -23.97
C LYS A 633 11.15 -1.93 -23.76
N ILE A 634 12.05 -1.53 -22.88
CA ILE A 634 12.22 -0.15 -22.47
C ILE A 634 13.23 0.55 -23.38
N VAL A 635 12.87 1.75 -23.86
CA VAL A 635 13.78 2.67 -24.55
C VAL A 635 13.72 4.01 -23.82
N VAL A 636 14.86 4.44 -23.26
CA VAL A 636 14.94 5.67 -22.46
C VAL A 636 15.01 6.88 -23.39
N VAL A 637 14.19 7.90 -23.13
CA VAL A 637 14.23 9.22 -23.78
C VAL A 637 15.00 10.18 -22.89
N ALA A 638 15.94 10.93 -23.46
CA ALA A 638 16.74 11.91 -22.73
C ALA A 638 15.88 13.09 -22.22
N CYS A 639 16.37 13.77 -21.19
CA CYS A 639 15.88 15.08 -20.78
C CYS A 639 16.87 16.16 -21.16
N ASP A 640 16.37 17.36 -21.45
CA ASP A 640 17.17 18.54 -21.74
C ASP A 640 17.78 19.17 -20.46
N ALA A 641 18.55 20.25 -20.62
CA ALA A 641 19.18 20.94 -19.50
C ALA A 641 18.17 21.65 -18.56
N HIS A 642 16.94 21.82 -18.99
CA HIS A 642 15.85 22.43 -18.20
C HIS A 642 14.96 21.40 -17.51
N GLY A 643 15.26 20.11 -17.66
CA GLY A 643 14.51 19.01 -17.05
C GLY A 643 13.26 18.59 -17.83
N ASN A 644 13.08 19.08 -19.07
CA ASN A 644 12.00 18.66 -19.97
C ASN A 644 12.44 17.44 -20.80
N ILE A 645 11.48 16.76 -21.43
CA ILE A 645 11.78 15.71 -22.42
C ILE A 645 12.51 16.35 -23.61
N ASP A 646 13.66 15.79 -24.01
CA ASP A 646 14.36 16.18 -25.22
C ASP A 646 13.52 15.72 -26.44
N VAL A 647 12.83 16.70 -27.06
CA VAL A 647 11.93 16.43 -28.19
C VAL A 647 12.68 15.90 -29.42
N ALA A 648 13.94 16.31 -29.61
CA ALA A 648 14.75 15.81 -30.73
C ALA A 648 15.14 14.34 -30.53
N ASP A 649 15.51 13.96 -29.33
CA ASP A 649 15.77 12.56 -28.97
C ASP A 649 14.48 11.71 -29.04
N LEU A 650 13.34 12.27 -28.60
CA LEU A 650 12.02 11.62 -28.75
C LEU A 650 11.72 11.36 -30.25
N ASP A 651 11.86 12.37 -31.12
CA ASP A 651 11.58 12.23 -32.54
C ASP A 651 12.47 11.17 -33.22
N ALA A 652 13.75 11.13 -32.85
CA ALA A 652 14.68 10.10 -33.34
C ALA A 652 14.25 8.69 -32.92
N LYS A 653 13.79 8.52 -31.66
CA LYS A 653 13.33 7.22 -31.13
C LYS A 653 11.96 6.80 -31.68
N LEU A 654 11.05 7.76 -31.88
CA LEU A 654 9.78 7.51 -32.56
C LEU A 654 10.01 7.03 -34.01
N ALA A 655 10.94 7.65 -34.72
CA ALA A 655 11.30 7.21 -36.07
C ALA A 655 11.93 5.81 -36.08
N ALA A 656 12.85 5.55 -35.18
CA ALA A 656 13.56 4.26 -35.08
C ALA A 656 12.65 3.08 -34.68
N HIS A 657 11.60 3.31 -33.89
CA HIS A 657 10.75 2.28 -33.31
C HIS A 657 9.28 2.36 -33.76
N ARG A 658 8.97 3.10 -34.81
CA ARG A 658 7.59 3.40 -35.28
C ARG A 658 6.68 2.16 -35.33
N ASP A 659 7.16 1.07 -35.90
CA ASP A 659 6.37 -0.15 -36.12
C ASP A 659 6.22 -0.99 -34.86
N ALA A 660 7.09 -0.81 -33.89
CA ALA A 660 7.13 -1.59 -32.65
C ALA A 660 6.70 -0.78 -31.41
N LEU A 661 6.41 0.51 -31.55
CA LEU A 661 6.02 1.38 -30.44
C LEU A 661 4.67 0.96 -29.86
N ALA A 662 4.64 0.57 -28.60
CA ALA A 662 3.42 0.32 -27.84
C ALA A 662 2.94 1.59 -27.13
N CYS A 663 3.82 2.24 -26.36
CA CYS A 663 3.45 3.43 -25.59
C CYS A 663 4.65 4.30 -25.20
N LEU A 664 4.32 5.54 -24.77
CA LEU A 664 5.17 6.39 -23.96
C LEU A 664 4.61 6.38 -22.53
N MET A 665 5.46 6.14 -21.50
CA MET A 665 5.11 6.42 -20.10
C MET A 665 5.72 7.74 -19.68
N VAL A 666 4.90 8.70 -19.26
CA VAL A 666 5.32 10.03 -18.84
C VAL A 666 4.72 10.38 -17.47
N THR A 667 5.51 10.93 -16.55
CA THR A 667 5.02 11.55 -15.31
C THR A 667 4.72 13.02 -15.60
N TYR A 668 3.53 13.51 -15.23
CA TYR A 668 3.14 14.89 -15.49
C TYR A 668 2.36 15.55 -14.35
N PRO A 669 2.74 16.80 -13.90
CA PRO A 669 4.00 17.47 -14.18
C PRO A 669 5.20 16.57 -13.93
N SER A 670 6.35 16.86 -14.55
CA SER A 670 7.53 16.00 -14.42
C SER A 670 8.04 15.93 -12.98
N THR A 671 8.77 14.88 -12.63
CA THR A 671 9.45 14.76 -11.33
C THR A 671 10.55 15.82 -11.13
N HIS A 672 10.83 16.64 -12.14
CA HIS A 672 11.66 17.83 -12.02
C HIS A 672 10.93 19.05 -11.42
N GLY A 673 9.63 18.90 -11.08
CA GLY A 673 8.80 19.97 -10.50
C GLY A 673 8.35 21.02 -11.52
N VAL A 674 8.28 20.67 -12.81
CA VAL A 674 7.92 21.60 -13.89
C VAL A 674 6.81 21.04 -14.78
N PHE A 675 5.97 21.95 -15.29
CA PHE A 675 5.03 21.65 -16.36
C PHE A 675 5.73 21.80 -17.71
N GLU A 676 5.85 20.73 -18.48
CA GLU A 676 6.40 20.77 -19.83
C GLU A 676 5.38 21.37 -20.80
N ALA A 677 5.73 22.50 -21.43
CA ALA A 677 4.86 23.18 -22.36
C ALA A 677 4.55 22.36 -23.62
N SER A 678 5.47 21.48 -24.02
CA SER A 678 5.38 20.63 -25.23
C SER A 678 4.54 19.37 -25.05
N ILE A 679 3.94 19.12 -23.88
CA ILE A 679 3.28 17.83 -23.57
C ILE A 679 2.20 17.43 -24.59
N ARG A 680 1.37 18.37 -25.09
CA ARG A 680 0.37 18.07 -26.13
C ARG A 680 1.00 17.66 -27.45
N ASP A 681 2.10 18.28 -27.84
CA ASP A 681 2.84 17.93 -29.07
C ASP A 681 3.50 16.55 -28.91
N ILE A 682 4.05 16.24 -27.73
CA ILE A 682 4.61 14.92 -27.39
C ILE A 682 3.52 13.85 -27.52
N CYS A 683 2.35 14.04 -26.91
CA CYS A 683 1.24 13.08 -27.02
C CYS A 683 0.82 12.86 -28.47
N ARG A 684 0.64 13.92 -29.23
CA ARG A 684 0.29 13.87 -30.67
C ARG A 684 1.32 13.07 -31.49
N LYS A 685 2.61 13.33 -31.28
CA LYS A 685 3.70 12.62 -31.98
C LYS A 685 3.70 11.13 -31.69
N VAL A 686 3.44 10.74 -30.45
CA VAL A 686 3.33 9.33 -30.05
C VAL A 686 2.14 8.64 -30.75
N HIS A 687 0.97 9.29 -30.79
CA HIS A 687 -0.20 8.79 -31.51
C HIS A 687 0.05 8.68 -33.00
N GLU A 688 0.69 9.68 -33.65
CA GLU A 688 1.06 9.63 -35.07
C GLU A 688 2.04 8.49 -35.39
N ALA A 689 2.83 8.05 -34.42
CA ALA A 689 3.67 6.86 -34.53
C ALA A 689 2.91 5.54 -34.21
N GLY A 690 1.62 5.62 -33.88
CA GLY A 690 0.75 4.48 -33.58
C GLY A 690 0.87 3.93 -32.14
N GLY A 691 1.54 4.64 -31.24
CA GLY A 691 1.64 4.32 -29.84
C GLY A 691 0.51 4.92 -29.01
N GLN A 692 0.40 4.51 -27.74
CA GLN A 692 -0.51 5.08 -26.74
C GLN A 692 0.28 5.90 -25.72
N VAL A 693 -0.39 6.81 -25.01
CA VAL A 693 0.23 7.62 -23.95
C VAL A 693 -0.28 7.18 -22.59
N TYR A 694 0.64 6.66 -21.79
CA TYR A 694 0.43 6.40 -20.38
C TYR A 694 0.93 7.61 -19.57
N MET A 695 0.05 8.25 -18.81
CA MET A 695 0.41 9.35 -17.91
C MET A 695 0.40 8.89 -16.47
N ASP A 696 1.55 8.96 -15.80
CA ASP A 696 1.67 8.72 -14.38
C ASP A 696 0.99 9.84 -13.59
N GLY A 697 -0.08 9.51 -12.87
CA GLY A 697 -0.91 10.44 -12.11
C GLY A 697 -0.46 10.65 -10.67
N ALA A 698 0.77 10.27 -10.30
CA ALA A 698 1.32 10.54 -8.97
C ALA A 698 1.28 12.03 -8.61
N ASN A 699 1.44 12.91 -9.59
CA ASN A 699 1.47 14.37 -9.45
C ASN A 699 0.12 15.05 -9.73
N MET A 700 -1.00 14.33 -9.56
CA MET A 700 -2.35 14.88 -9.78
C MET A 700 -2.67 16.09 -8.85
N ASN A 701 -1.95 16.25 -7.75
CA ASN A 701 -2.08 17.40 -6.84
C ASN A 701 -1.77 18.75 -7.49
N ALA A 702 -1.03 18.74 -8.62
CA ALA A 702 -0.79 19.92 -9.44
C ALA A 702 -1.82 20.12 -10.57
N GLN A 703 -2.70 19.14 -10.79
CA GLN A 703 -3.55 19.12 -12.00
C GLN A 703 -5.05 19.20 -11.70
N ALA A 704 -5.53 18.61 -10.60
CA ALA A 704 -6.95 18.46 -10.32
C ALA A 704 -7.70 19.81 -10.36
N GLY A 705 -8.68 19.92 -11.25
CA GLY A 705 -9.48 21.15 -11.46
C GLY A 705 -8.76 22.26 -12.23
N LEU A 706 -7.49 22.08 -12.64
CA LEU A 706 -6.74 23.00 -13.50
C LEU A 706 -6.46 22.42 -14.90
N THR A 707 -6.17 21.15 -14.98
CA THR A 707 -5.90 20.42 -16.24
C THR A 707 -6.55 19.05 -16.18
N LYS A 708 -6.70 18.39 -17.32
CA LYS A 708 -7.23 17.01 -17.40
C LYS A 708 -6.32 16.14 -18.25
N PRO A 709 -5.71 15.08 -17.71
CA PRO A 709 -4.83 14.18 -18.48
C PRO A 709 -5.41 13.69 -19.81
N GLY A 710 -6.70 13.32 -19.84
CA GLY A 710 -7.37 12.89 -21.07
C GLY A 710 -7.47 14.00 -22.12
N GLU A 711 -7.66 15.26 -21.73
CA GLU A 711 -7.71 16.40 -22.64
C GLU A 711 -6.30 16.87 -23.08
N ILE A 712 -5.26 16.57 -22.30
CA ILE A 712 -3.86 16.77 -22.67
C ILE A 712 -3.47 15.83 -23.81
N GLY A 713 -4.03 14.61 -23.83
CA GLY A 713 -3.77 13.58 -24.84
C GLY A 713 -3.27 12.26 -24.27
N ALA A 714 -3.44 12.03 -22.96
CA ALA A 714 -3.17 10.71 -22.38
C ALA A 714 -4.31 9.74 -22.68
N ASP A 715 -3.97 8.47 -22.87
CA ASP A 715 -4.94 7.37 -23.09
C ASP A 715 -5.27 6.62 -21.80
N VAL A 716 -4.34 6.59 -20.87
CA VAL A 716 -4.53 6.01 -19.53
C VAL A 716 -3.73 6.78 -18.48
N CYS A 717 -4.30 6.89 -17.29
CA CYS A 717 -3.65 7.49 -16.13
C CYS A 717 -3.96 6.62 -14.91
N HIS A 718 -2.95 6.24 -14.11
CA HIS A 718 -3.22 5.73 -12.77
C HIS A 718 -3.33 6.89 -11.77
N LEU A 719 -4.09 6.68 -10.72
CA LEU A 719 -4.29 7.64 -9.64
C LEU A 719 -3.80 7.03 -8.34
N ASN A 720 -2.98 7.77 -7.61
CA ASN A 720 -2.62 7.40 -6.24
C ASN A 720 -3.61 8.07 -5.28
N LEU A 721 -4.68 7.35 -4.88
CA LEU A 721 -5.67 7.91 -3.95
C LEU A 721 -5.05 8.26 -2.59
N HIS A 722 -3.95 7.60 -2.23
CA HIS A 722 -3.16 7.89 -1.02
C HIS A 722 -2.22 9.11 -1.16
N LYS A 723 -2.37 9.91 -2.21
CA LYS A 723 -1.70 11.21 -2.43
C LYS A 723 -2.74 12.31 -2.51
N THR A 724 -3.15 12.70 -3.71
CA THR A 724 -4.09 13.81 -3.96
C THR A 724 -5.44 13.64 -3.25
N PHE A 725 -5.95 12.42 -3.10
CA PHE A 725 -7.29 12.13 -2.61
C PHE A 725 -7.34 11.56 -1.17
N CYS A 726 -6.38 11.95 -0.35
CA CYS A 726 -6.37 11.82 1.11
C CYS A 726 -6.42 10.42 1.74
N ILE A 727 -6.28 9.31 1.02
CA ILE A 727 -6.06 8.02 1.69
C ILE A 727 -4.72 8.10 2.46
N PRO A 728 -4.64 7.65 3.73
CA PRO A 728 -3.44 7.79 4.53
C PRO A 728 -2.28 6.92 4.03
N HIS A 729 -1.05 7.34 4.32
CA HIS A 729 0.16 6.63 3.88
C HIS A 729 0.52 5.43 4.76
N GLY A 730 0.07 5.36 6.01
CA GLY A 730 0.15 4.20 6.90
C GLY A 730 1.53 3.54 7.03
N GLY A 731 2.61 4.31 6.98
CA GLY A 731 3.96 3.76 7.02
C GLY A 731 4.44 3.13 5.70
N GLY A 732 3.75 3.41 4.59
CA GLY A 732 4.03 2.85 3.26
C GLY A 732 2.86 2.04 2.68
N GLY A 733 1.67 2.35 3.06
CA GLY A 733 0.36 1.77 2.75
C GLY A 733 -0.52 1.68 3.99
N PRO A 734 -1.84 1.70 3.85
CA PRO A 734 -2.68 1.09 2.82
C PRO A 734 -2.63 1.82 1.47
N GLY A 735 -2.68 1.05 0.38
CA GLY A 735 -2.56 1.56 -0.99
C GLY A 735 -3.82 1.35 -1.83
N MET A 736 -4.07 2.31 -2.74
CA MET A 736 -5.09 2.21 -3.77
C MET A 736 -4.60 2.97 -5.01
N GLY A 737 -4.69 2.34 -6.19
CA GLY A 737 -4.16 2.89 -7.44
C GLY A 737 -5.11 2.67 -8.62
N PRO A 738 -6.34 3.23 -8.62
CA PRO A 738 -7.25 3.06 -9.75
C PRO A 738 -6.65 3.60 -11.04
N ILE A 739 -7.04 2.99 -12.16
CA ILE A 739 -6.72 3.50 -13.49
C ILE A 739 -7.95 4.14 -14.12
N ALA A 740 -7.74 5.30 -14.73
CA ALA A 740 -8.71 6.01 -15.56
C ALA A 740 -8.25 5.93 -17.02
N VAL A 741 -9.16 5.61 -17.95
CA VAL A 741 -8.82 5.31 -19.34
C VAL A 741 -9.73 6.00 -20.35
N ALA A 742 -9.19 6.28 -21.52
CA ALA A 742 -9.93 6.78 -22.69
C ALA A 742 -10.94 5.75 -23.20
N ALA A 743 -11.98 6.20 -23.92
CA ALA A 743 -13.11 5.36 -24.31
C ALA A 743 -12.71 4.06 -25.06
N HIS A 744 -11.69 4.11 -25.91
CA HIS A 744 -11.23 2.93 -26.67
C HIS A 744 -10.51 1.89 -25.78
N LEU A 745 -10.06 2.25 -24.59
CA LEU A 745 -9.42 1.33 -23.64
C LEU A 745 -10.41 0.75 -22.59
N VAL A 746 -11.64 1.28 -22.48
CA VAL A 746 -12.65 0.78 -21.52
C VAL A 746 -12.92 -0.72 -21.67
N PRO A 747 -13.04 -1.30 -22.87
CA PRO A 747 -13.24 -2.74 -23.05
C PRO A 747 -12.03 -3.58 -22.59
N HIS A 748 -10.89 -2.97 -22.37
CA HIS A 748 -9.63 -3.61 -21.99
C HIS A 748 -9.25 -3.40 -20.51
N LEU A 749 -10.19 -2.95 -19.68
CA LEU A 749 -9.99 -2.84 -18.23
C LEU A 749 -9.90 -4.24 -17.59
N PRO A 750 -9.16 -4.37 -16.46
CA PRO A 750 -9.05 -5.64 -15.75
C PRO A 750 -10.41 -6.25 -15.40
N ALA A 751 -10.56 -7.55 -15.62
CA ALA A 751 -11.74 -8.34 -15.28
C ALA A 751 -11.54 -9.12 -13.97
N ALA A 752 -12.61 -9.74 -13.48
CA ALA A 752 -12.60 -10.65 -12.34
C ALA A 752 -13.40 -11.93 -12.69
N PRO A 753 -12.85 -12.82 -13.55
CA PRO A 753 -13.58 -13.96 -14.08
C PRO A 753 -13.99 -14.97 -13.00
N HIS A 754 -13.32 -15.05 -11.87
CA HIS A 754 -13.74 -15.86 -10.72
C HIS A 754 -15.10 -15.43 -10.13
N LEU A 755 -15.54 -14.19 -10.39
CA LEU A 755 -16.87 -13.68 -10.00
C LEU A 755 -17.89 -13.79 -11.15
N THR A 756 -17.46 -13.47 -12.36
CA THR A 756 -18.35 -13.40 -13.53
C THR A 756 -18.43 -14.70 -14.32
N GLY A 757 -17.51 -15.64 -14.08
CA GLY A 757 -17.37 -16.88 -14.84
C GLY A 757 -16.83 -16.70 -16.27
N GLN A 758 -16.55 -15.49 -16.70
CA GLN A 758 -16.14 -15.17 -18.06
C GLN A 758 -15.00 -14.14 -18.09
N LEU A 759 -14.06 -14.37 -18.99
CA LEU A 759 -13.03 -13.42 -19.38
C LEU A 759 -13.17 -13.20 -20.89
N ALA A 760 -13.39 -11.96 -21.31
CA ALA A 760 -13.38 -11.63 -22.73
C ALA A 760 -11.95 -11.72 -23.29
N ASP A 761 -11.81 -12.15 -24.55
CA ASP A 761 -10.49 -12.33 -25.20
C ASP A 761 -9.63 -11.05 -25.20
N SER A 762 -10.26 -9.87 -25.12
CA SER A 762 -9.62 -8.56 -25.11
C SER A 762 -9.37 -7.99 -23.71
N GLN A 763 -9.53 -8.78 -22.63
CA GLN A 763 -9.31 -8.34 -21.26
C GLN A 763 -8.03 -8.96 -20.67
N PRO A 764 -7.25 -8.17 -19.88
CA PRO A 764 -5.98 -8.66 -19.34
C PRO A 764 -6.13 -9.74 -18.26
N GLY A 765 -7.32 -9.94 -17.71
CA GLY A 765 -7.54 -10.78 -16.54
C GLY A 765 -7.46 -10.02 -15.23
N THR A 766 -7.33 -10.76 -14.13
CA THR A 766 -7.33 -10.22 -12.77
C THR A 766 -5.93 -9.74 -12.35
N VAL A 767 -5.81 -8.54 -11.81
CA VAL A 767 -4.52 -7.97 -11.37
C VAL A 767 -4.36 -7.95 -9.84
N SER A 768 -5.45 -8.14 -9.08
CA SER A 768 -5.43 -8.26 -7.62
C SER A 768 -6.46 -9.29 -7.14
N GLY A 769 -6.36 -9.75 -5.89
CA GLY A 769 -7.21 -10.82 -5.35
C GLY A 769 -8.69 -10.47 -5.20
N ALA A 770 -9.05 -9.18 -5.23
CA ALA A 770 -10.43 -8.71 -5.13
C ALA A 770 -10.78 -7.77 -6.29
N ALA A 771 -12.03 -7.78 -6.73
CA ALA A 771 -12.49 -7.03 -7.89
C ALA A 771 -12.34 -5.51 -7.78
N HIS A 772 -12.33 -4.98 -6.56
CA HIS A 772 -12.21 -3.55 -6.27
C HIS A 772 -10.97 -3.21 -5.42
N GLY A 773 -9.96 -4.07 -5.45
CA GLY A 773 -8.70 -3.87 -4.74
C GLY A 773 -8.90 -3.63 -3.24
N SER A 774 -8.41 -2.49 -2.76
CA SER A 774 -8.54 -2.07 -1.35
C SER A 774 -9.83 -1.27 -1.12
N ALA A 775 -10.99 -1.88 -1.33
CA ALA A 775 -12.29 -1.21 -1.36
C ALA A 775 -12.63 -0.43 -0.08
N LEU A 776 -12.27 -0.95 1.12
CA LEU A 776 -12.59 -0.35 2.41
C LEU A 776 -12.06 1.07 2.60
N ILE A 777 -10.99 1.44 1.92
CA ILE A 777 -10.40 2.78 2.06
C ILE A 777 -10.89 3.78 1.01
N THR A 778 -11.70 3.36 0.05
CA THR A 778 -12.29 4.28 -0.95
C THR A 778 -13.28 5.28 -0.39
N PRO A 779 -14.02 5.00 0.72
CA PRO A 779 -14.83 6.02 1.41
C PRO A 779 -14.05 7.26 1.83
N ILE A 780 -12.76 7.15 2.13
CA ILE A 780 -11.89 8.28 2.49
C ILE A 780 -11.83 9.30 1.33
N SER A 781 -11.51 8.81 0.13
CA SER A 781 -11.46 9.68 -1.06
C SER A 781 -12.84 10.19 -1.46
N TRP A 782 -13.89 9.39 -1.27
CA TRP A 782 -15.26 9.82 -1.50
C TRP A 782 -15.61 11.00 -0.57
N MET A 783 -15.32 10.88 0.73
CA MET A 783 -15.54 11.94 1.73
C MET A 783 -14.74 13.20 1.39
N TYR A 784 -13.46 13.07 1.10
CA TYR A 784 -12.60 14.20 0.72
C TYR A 784 -13.19 14.97 -0.48
N ILE A 785 -13.44 14.27 -1.59
CA ILE A 785 -13.98 14.90 -2.81
C ILE A 785 -15.34 15.55 -2.55
N ARG A 786 -16.20 14.88 -1.77
CA ARG A 786 -17.56 15.38 -1.49
C ARG A 786 -17.56 16.60 -0.60
N MET A 787 -16.69 16.65 0.42
CA MET A 787 -16.55 17.80 1.32
C MET A 787 -15.83 18.98 0.65
N MET A 788 -14.89 18.71 -0.26
CA MET A 788 -14.20 19.77 -1.02
C MET A 788 -15.10 20.37 -2.11
N GLY A 789 -15.94 19.58 -2.75
CA GLY A 789 -16.70 20.00 -3.92
C GLY A 789 -15.84 20.43 -5.09
N SER A 790 -16.45 20.81 -6.20
CA SER A 790 -15.76 21.21 -7.43
C SER A 790 -14.80 22.39 -7.25
N ALA A 791 -15.22 23.40 -6.51
CA ALA A 791 -14.42 24.60 -6.24
C ALA A 791 -13.25 24.32 -5.30
N GLY A 792 -13.47 23.52 -4.25
CA GLY A 792 -12.44 23.19 -3.26
C GLY A 792 -11.34 22.31 -3.85
N ILE A 793 -11.66 21.34 -4.73
CA ILE A 793 -10.65 20.54 -5.44
C ILE A 793 -9.71 21.44 -6.25
N ARG A 794 -10.25 22.41 -7.00
CA ARG A 794 -9.43 23.38 -7.73
C ARG A 794 -8.61 24.26 -6.77
N GLN A 795 -9.21 24.72 -5.68
CA GLN A 795 -8.55 25.57 -4.69
C GLN A 795 -7.35 24.84 -4.07
N ALA A 796 -7.49 23.55 -3.73
CA ALA A 796 -6.43 22.72 -3.22
C ALA A 796 -5.21 22.71 -4.17
N THR A 797 -5.42 22.47 -5.46
CA THR A 797 -4.37 22.49 -6.47
C THR A 797 -3.67 23.85 -6.58
N VAL A 798 -4.46 24.95 -6.58
CA VAL A 798 -3.89 26.30 -6.64
C VAL A 798 -3.03 26.61 -5.40
N MET A 799 -3.46 26.16 -4.21
CA MET A 799 -2.70 26.37 -2.98
C MET A 799 -1.45 25.49 -2.91
N ALA A 800 -1.48 24.27 -3.46
CA ALA A 800 -0.28 23.45 -3.58
C ALA A 800 0.80 24.15 -4.45
N ILE A 801 0.38 24.76 -5.55
CA ILE A 801 1.27 25.55 -6.42
C ILE A 801 1.78 26.80 -5.67
N LEU A 802 0.92 27.50 -4.94
CA LEU A 802 1.30 28.67 -4.12
C LEU A 802 2.36 28.30 -3.09
N ASN A 803 2.12 27.23 -2.32
CA ASN A 803 3.01 26.79 -1.25
C ASN A 803 4.40 26.39 -1.77
N ALA A 804 4.48 25.64 -2.88
CA ALA A 804 5.74 25.26 -3.49
C ALA A 804 6.54 26.49 -4.00
N ASN A 805 5.87 27.41 -4.69
CA ASN A 805 6.50 28.65 -5.15
C ASN A 805 6.92 29.57 -4.00
N TYR A 806 6.18 29.59 -2.89
CA TYR A 806 6.53 30.33 -1.68
C TYR A 806 7.83 29.79 -1.07
N ILE A 807 7.95 28.48 -0.87
CA ILE A 807 9.18 27.85 -0.37
C ILE A 807 10.36 28.13 -1.32
N ALA A 808 10.17 27.89 -2.62
CA ALA A 808 11.20 28.14 -3.64
C ALA A 808 11.71 29.61 -3.58
N ARG A 809 10.79 30.56 -3.38
CA ARG A 809 11.14 31.99 -3.27
C ARG A 809 11.80 32.34 -1.93
N ARG A 810 11.32 31.82 -0.79
CA ARG A 810 11.89 32.03 0.53
C ARG A 810 13.33 31.51 0.63
N LEU A 811 13.61 30.39 -0.03
CA LEU A 811 14.93 29.78 -0.01
C LEU A 811 15.89 30.34 -1.08
N LYS A 812 15.41 31.19 -2.00
CA LYS A 812 16.24 31.81 -3.04
C LYS A 812 17.37 32.64 -2.41
N GLY A 813 18.61 32.39 -2.86
CA GLY A 813 19.83 33.03 -2.31
C GLY A 813 20.50 32.21 -1.18
N HIS A 814 19.79 31.20 -0.66
CA HIS A 814 20.33 30.21 0.26
C HIS A 814 20.59 28.88 -0.43
N TYR A 815 19.66 28.47 -1.27
CA TYR A 815 19.70 27.25 -2.11
C TYR A 815 19.21 27.58 -3.51
N ASP A 816 19.86 27.01 -4.51
CA ASP A 816 19.41 27.13 -5.90
C ASP A 816 18.25 26.14 -6.16
N VAL A 817 17.21 26.62 -6.85
CA VAL A 817 16.17 25.75 -7.39
C VAL A 817 16.64 25.25 -8.75
N LEU A 818 16.81 23.92 -8.88
CA LEU A 818 17.50 23.33 -10.03
C LEU A 818 16.73 23.49 -11.34
N TYR A 819 15.41 23.32 -11.29
CA TYR A 819 14.54 23.41 -12.46
C TYR A 819 13.36 24.35 -12.21
N THR A 820 13.03 25.15 -13.20
CA THR A 820 11.86 26.04 -13.18
C THR A 820 11.24 26.07 -14.58
N GLY A 821 9.94 26.41 -14.67
CA GLY A 821 9.27 26.71 -15.93
C GLY A 821 9.73 28.04 -16.53
N GLU A 822 9.19 28.41 -17.69
CA GLU A 822 9.58 29.58 -18.50
C GLU A 822 9.54 30.91 -17.73
N HIS A 823 8.63 31.05 -16.75
CA HIS A 823 8.51 32.24 -15.90
C HIS A 823 9.25 32.15 -14.56
N GLY A 824 10.15 31.15 -14.40
CA GLY A 824 10.86 30.93 -13.16
C GLY A 824 9.98 30.40 -12.03
N ARG A 825 8.84 29.76 -12.35
CA ARG A 825 7.91 29.14 -11.43
C ARG A 825 8.12 27.62 -11.37
N VAL A 826 7.75 27.04 -10.24
CA VAL A 826 7.68 25.59 -10.05
C VAL A 826 6.24 25.12 -9.97
N ALA A 827 5.98 23.83 -10.20
CA ALA A 827 4.66 23.23 -10.07
C ALA A 827 4.25 23.16 -8.56
N HIS A 828 3.85 22.00 -8.08
CA HIS A 828 3.51 21.78 -6.66
C HIS A 828 4.69 21.32 -5.81
N GLU A 829 5.87 21.17 -6.41
CA GLU A 829 7.12 20.75 -5.79
C GLU A 829 8.31 21.45 -6.42
N CYS A 830 9.46 21.45 -5.74
CA CYS A 830 10.70 22.02 -6.27
C CYS A 830 11.91 21.17 -5.87
N ILE A 831 12.97 21.25 -6.68
CA ILE A 831 14.27 20.57 -6.39
C ILE A 831 15.29 21.61 -5.93
N LEU A 832 15.79 21.47 -4.71
CA LEU A 832 16.89 22.26 -4.17
C LEU A 832 18.21 21.57 -4.51
N ASP A 833 19.13 22.32 -5.11
CA ASP A 833 20.45 21.84 -5.52
C ASP A 833 21.48 22.00 -4.38
N LEU A 834 22.01 20.89 -3.90
CA LEU A 834 23.02 20.85 -2.86
C LEU A 834 24.40 20.34 -3.35
N ARG A 835 24.52 20.03 -4.66
CA ARG A 835 25.72 19.40 -5.23
C ARG A 835 27.01 20.18 -4.97
N HIS A 836 26.94 21.51 -5.00
CA HIS A 836 28.10 22.37 -4.77
C HIS A 836 28.58 22.33 -3.30
N PHE A 837 27.71 22.11 -2.32
CA PHE A 837 28.10 22.03 -0.91
C PHE A 837 28.96 20.79 -0.63
N LYS A 838 28.68 19.68 -1.29
CA LYS A 838 29.48 18.46 -1.18
C LYS A 838 30.89 18.65 -1.73
N GLY A 839 31.00 19.25 -2.90
CA GLY A 839 32.30 19.50 -3.53
C GLY A 839 33.16 20.53 -2.81
N GLN A 840 32.53 21.58 -2.24
CA GLN A 840 33.26 22.71 -1.63
C GLN A 840 33.50 22.52 -0.13
N TYR A 841 32.53 21.92 0.59
CA TYR A 841 32.53 21.90 2.06
C TYR A 841 32.38 20.51 2.66
N GLY A 842 32.29 19.46 1.83
CA GLY A 842 32.10 18.10 2.29
C GLY A 842 30.69 17.80 2.85
N VAL A 843 29.73 18.73 2.70
CA VAL A 843 28.35 18.58 3.22
C VAL A 843 27.46 18.02 2.13
N SER A 844 26.93 16.83 2.35
CA SER A 844 26.01 16.14 1.42
C SER A 844 24.53 16.48 1.67
N ALA A 845 23.66 16.16 0.73
CA ALA A 845 22.21 16.25 0.94
C ALA A 845 21.74 15.36 2.12
N GLU A 846 22.40 14.23 2.35
CA GLU A 846 22.12 13.38 3.51
C GLU A 846 22.44 14.09 4.84
N ASP A 847 23.55 14.83 4.94
CA ASP A 847 23.89 15.59 6.14
C ASP A 847 22.81 16.63 6.47
N VAL A 848 22.31 17.34 5.46
CA VAL A 848 21.20 18.30 5.60
C VAL A 848 19.92 17.60 6.06
N ALA A 849 19.62 16.44 5.47
CA ALA A 849 18.44 15.65 5.85
C ALA A 849 18.51 15.16 7.31
N LYS A 850 19.66 14.66 7.75
CA LYS A 850 19.86 14.27 9.16
C LYS A 850 19.74 15.47 10.09
N ARG A 851 20.27 16.64 9.68
CA ARG A 851 20.17 17.86 10.46
C ARG A 851 18.72 18.36 10.60
N LEU A 852 17.86 18.21 9.56
CA LEU A 852 16.43 18.53 9.64
C LEU A 852 15.70 17.75 10.72
N MET A 853 16.14 16.52 11.04
CA MET A 853 15.55 15.73 12.13
C MET A 853 15.72 16.42 13.49
N ASP A 854 16.85 17.12 13.71
CA ASP A 854 17.08 17.94 14.91
C ASP A 854 16.12 19.14 15.00
N TYR A 855 15.64 19.63 13.85
CA TYR A 855 14.60 20.66 13.76
C TYR A 855 13.17 20.09 13.84
N GLY A 856 13.02 18.77 14.04
CA GLY A 856 11.71 18.10 14.18
C GLY A 856 10.99 17.90 12.86
N PHE A 857 11.70 17.87 11.73
CA PHE A 857 11.17 17.60 10.41
C PHE A 857 11.61 16.23 9.88
N HIS A 858 10.68 15.54 9.23
CA HIS A 858 11.03 14.53 8.23
C HIS A 858 11.65 15.27 7.04
N ALA A 859 12.83 14.88 6.58
CA ALA A 859 13.47 15.55 5.46
C ALA A 859 12.72 15.29 4.13
N PRO A 860 12.87 16.20 3.13
CA PRO A 860 12.42 15.98 1.77
C PRO A 860 13.03 14.72 1.12
N THR A 861 12.52 14.33 -0.04
CA THR A 861 13.08 13.22 -0.83
C THR A 861 14.52 13.52 -1.24
N LEU A 862 15.40 12.54 -0.94
CA LEU A 862 16.84 12.65 -1.14
C LEU A 862 17.28 12.13 -2.51
N SER A 863 18.15 12.88 -3.18
CA SER A 863 18.91 12.42 -4.37
C SER A 863 18.03 11.80 -5.47
N PHE A 864 16.83 12.34 -5.65
CA PHE A 864 15.89 11.93 -6.68
C PHE A 864 15.20 13.16 -7.30
N PRO A 865 15.03 13.24 -8.63
CA PRO A 865 15.64 12.38 -9.66
C PRO A 865 17.13 12.66 -9.90
N VAL A 866 17.68 13.69 -9.27
CA VAL A 866 19.08 14.12 -9.42
C VAL A 866 19.87 13.81 -8.14
N PRO A 867 21.06 13.23 -8.23
CA PRO A 867 21.90 12.97 -7.04
C PRO A 867 22.26 14.26 -6.27
N ASP A 868 22.38 14.15 -4.95
CA ASP A 868 22.73 15.25 -4.02
C ASP A 868 21.81 16.47 -4.12
N THR A 869 20.50 16.23 -4.29
CA THR A 869 19.43 17.23 -4.27
C THR A 869 18.39 16.88 -3.21
N LEU A 870 17.53 17.85 -2.88
CA LEU A 870 16.33 17.66 -2.06
C LEU A 870 15.09 18.03 -2.89
N MET A 871 14.14 17.11 -3.01
CA MET A 871 12.86 17.39 -3.65
C MET A 871 11.82 17.69 -2.58
N VAL A 872 11.28 18.90 -2.61
CA VAL A 872 10.36 19.44 -1.60
C VAL A 872 8.97 19.58 -2.19
N GLU A 873 8.00 18.89 -1.61
CA GLU A 873 6.57 19.03 -1.92
C GLU A 873 5.80 19.42 -0.66
N PRO A 874 5.45 20.72 -0.47
CA PRO A 874 4.47 21.13 0.52
C PRO A 874 3.06 20.94 -0.07
N THR A 875 2.16 20.33 0.69
CA THR A 875 0.78 20.17 0.25
C THR A 875 -0.03 21.45 0.46
N GLU A 876 -1.22 21.52 -0.11
CA GLU A 876 -2.18 22.61 0.11
C GLU A 876 -2.65 22.72 1.57
N SER A 877 -2.51 21.64 2.35
CA SER A 877 -3.02 21.59 3.73
C SER A 877 -2.08 22.27 4.74
N GLU A 878 -0.83 22.56 4.36
CA GLU A 878 0.14 23.17 5.25
C GLU A 878 -0.08 24.67 5.43
N SER A 879 -0.06 25.13 6.68
CA SER A 879 -0.19 26.55 7.00
C SER A 879 1.06 27.34 6.62
N LYS A 880 0.90 28.65 6.33
CA LYS A 880 2.05 29.54 6.13
C LYS A 880 3.05 29.50 7.29
N ALA A 881 2.57 29.38 8.53
CA ALA A 881 3.42 29.31 9.71
C ALA A 881 4.32 28.06 9.69
N GLU A 882 3.80 26.90 9.23
CA GLU A 882 4.58 25.67 9.08
C GLU A 882 5.58 25.76 7.92
N LEU A 883 5.16 26.37 6.78
CA LEU A 883 6.07 26.64 5.66
C LEU A 883 7.22 27.57 6.08
N ASP A 884 6.92 28.61 6.89
CA ASP A 884 7.94 29.51 7.45
C ASP A 884 8.89 28.76 8.37
N ARG A 885 8.36 27.92 9.26
CA ARG A 885 9.16 27.08 10.17
C ARG A 885 10.14 26.18 9.40
N PHE A 886 9.70 25.57 8.31
CA PHE A 886 10.56 24.75 7.44
C PHE A 886 11.63 25.61 6.74
N CYS A 887 11.23 26.74 6.16
CA CYS A 887 12.18 27.65 5.51
C CYS A 887 13.22 28.19 6.49
N ASP A 888 12.82 28.58 7.70
CA ASP A 888 13.74 29.07 8.73
C ASP A 888 14.74 28.00 9.18
N ALA A 889 14.30 26.74 9.31
CA ALA A 889 15.17 25.60 9.57
C ALA A 889 16.21 25.41 8.44
N MET A 890 15.77 25.44 7.18
CA MET A 890 16.66 25.32 6.02
C MET A 890 17.67 26.50 5.94
N ILE A 891 17.21 27.74 6.19
CA ILE A 891 18.08 28.91 6.21
C ILE A 891 19.13 28.79 7.32
N ARG A 892 18.73 28.37 8.54
CA ARG A 892 19.67 28.16 9.63
C ARG A 892 20.69 27.06 9.32
N ILE A 893 20.28 25.95 8.70
CA ILE A 893 21.20 24.91 8.21
C ILE A 893 22.18 25.49 7.17
N ARG A 894 21.73 26.38 6.29
CA ARG A 894 22.61 27.05 5.32
C ARG A 894 23.66 27.95 6.01
N GLU A 895 23.29 28.62 7.11
CA GLU A 895 24.22 29.38 7.94
C GLU A 895 25.23 28.45 8.62
N GLU A 896 24.81 27.31 9.17
CA GLU A 896 25.68 26.28 9.71
C GLU A 896 26.70 25.76 8.68
N ILE A 897 26.29 25.57 7.42
CA ILE A 897 27.20 25.24 6.31
C ILE A 897 28.21 26.36 6.07
N ALA A 898 27.83 27.65 6.19
CA ALA A 898 28.74 28.76 6.04
C ALA A 898 29.76 28.85 7.22
N GLU A 899 29.35 28.50 8.44
CA GLU A 899 30.22 28.38 9.59
C GLU A 899 31.30 27.29 9.44
N ILE A 900 30.90 26.12 8.83
CA ILE A 900 31.85 25.06 8.45
C ILE A 900 32.83 25.58 7.37
N ALA A 901 32.33 26.24 6.36
CA ALA A 901 33.11 26.82 5.28
C ALA A 901 34.12 27.86 5.77
N ALA A 902 33.78 28.64 6.81
CA ALA A 902 34.64 29.60 7.45
C ALA A 902 35.65 28.97 8.42
N GLY A 903 35.60 27.66 8.66
CA GLY A 903 36.47 26.97 9.61
C GLY A 903 36.11 27.19 11.09
N THR A 904 34.92 27.68 11.38
CA THR A 904 34.40 27.81 12.77
C THR A 904 34.30 26.45 13.44
N TRP A 905 33.86 25.44 12.65
CA TRP A 905 33.83 24.03 13.08
C TRP A 905 34.62 23.15 12.11
N PRO A 906 35.25 22.06 12.62
CA PRO A 906 35.92 21.07 11.77
C PRO A 906 34.97 20.45 10.73
N ALA A 907 35.50 20.07 9.57
CA ALA A 907 34.70 19.49 8.51
C ALA A 907 34.07 18.13 8.88
N ASP A 908 34.66 17.41 9.81
CA ASP A 908 34.28 16.08 10.28
C ASP A 908 33.60 16.07 11.66
N ASP A 909 33.62 17.18 12.39
CA ASP A 909 32.98 17.32 13.72
C ASP A 909 32.18 18.64 13.80
N ASN A 910 30.93 18.60 13.40
CA ASN A 910 30.02 19.74 13.34
C ASN A 910 28.56 19.28 13.46
N PRO A 911 27.61 20.21 13.69
CA PRO A 911 26.19 19.84 13.88
C PRO A 911 25.57 19.02 12.76
N LEU A 912 26.02 19.16 11.50
CA LEU A 912 25.47 18.41 10.37
C LEU A 912 26.02 16.97 10.30
N LYS A 913 27.31 16.80 10.60
CA LYS A 913 27.96 15.48 10.57
C LYS A 913 27.50 14.58 11.72
N ASN A 914 27.25 15.18 12.89
CA ASN A 914 26.83 14.46 14.09
C ASN A 914 25.31 14.29 14.21
N ALA A 915 24.52 14.99 13.38
CA ALA A 915 23.07 14.86 13.36
C ALA A 915 22.61 13.42 12.95
N PRO A 916 21.48 12.97 13.50
CA PRO A 916 20.64 13.62 14.50
C PRO A 916 21.19 13.44 15.92
N HIS A 917 20.94 14.43 16.80
CA HIS A 917 21.36 14.43 18.20
C HIS A 917 20.26 13.84 19.10
N THR A 918 20.65 12.88 19.94
CA THR A 918 19.71 12.22 20.88
C THR A 918 19.69 12.91 22.24
N ALA A 919 18.61 12.74 23.01
CA ALA A 919 18.53 13.24 24.38
C ALA A 919 19.61 12.63 25.28
N ILE A 920 19.97 11.35 25.07
CA ILE A 920 21.01 10.65 25.84
C ILE A 920 22.38 11.30 25.59
N GLU A 921 22.72 11.60 24.33
CA GLU A 921 23.96 12.27 23.97
C GLU A 921 24.08 13.66 24.63
N VAL A 922 23.00 14.44 24.57
CA VAL A 922 22.97 15.79 25.15
C VAL A 922 23.07 15.78 26.68
N ALA A 923 22.53 14.76 27.34
CA ALA A 923 22.62 14.58 28.79
C ALA A 923 23.99 14.02 29.27
N GLY A 924 24.73 13.36 28.36
CA GLY A 924 26.02 12.76 28.64
C GLY A 924 27.23 13.77 28.55
N ASP A 925 28.43 13.23 28.41
CA ASP A 925 29.65 14.02 28.16
C ASP A 925 29.58 14.67 26.78
N TRP A 926 30.06 15.91 26.67
CA TRP A 926 30.00 16.69 25.44
C TRP A 926 31.41 17.12 25.01
N SER A 927 31.92 16.52 23.99
CA SER A 927 33.27 16.77 23.46
C SER A 927 33.28 17.54 22.12
N HIS A 928 32.10 17.87 21.57
CA HIS A 928 32.00 18.58 20.30
C HIS A 928 32.41 20.06 20.39
N PRO A 929 32.96 20.65 19.31
CA PRO A 929 33.41 22.04 19.27
C PRO A 929 32.25 23.06 19.22
N TYR A 930 31.00 22.63 19.25
CA TYR A 930 29.80 23.46 19.32
C TYR A 930 28.99 23.14 20.58
N SER A 931 28.14 24.08 21.01
CA SER A 931 27.38 23.92 22.25
C SER A 931 26.20 22.95 22.09
N ARG A 932 25.75 22.39 23.23
CA ARG A 932 24.50 21.59 23.27
C ARG A 932 23.30 22.38 22.75
N GLU A 933 23.23 23.69 23.04
CA GLU A 933 22.14 24.54 22.54
C GLU A 933 22.18 24.67 21.02
N GLN A 934 23.34 24.85 20.41
CA GLN A 934 23.52 24.85 18.96
C GLN A 934 23.13 23.49 18.35
N ALA A 935 23.40 22.38 19.03
CA ALA A 935 23.04 21.05 18.60
C ALA A 935 21.52 20.84 18.50
N VAL A 936 20.78 21.19 19.57
CA VAL A 936 19.37 20.73 19.68
C VAL A 936 18.32 21.84 19.76
N PHE A 937 18.75 23.11 20.00
CA PHE A 937 17.88 24.28 20.06
C PHE A 937 18.37 25.43 19.15
N PRO A 938 18.78 25.15 17.90
CA PRO A 938 19.35 26.18 17.02
C PRO A 938 18.35 27.29 16.64
N LEU A 939 17.05 27.08 16.87
CA LEU A 939 16.00 28.09 16.72
C LEU A 939 15.10 28.12 17.96
N PRO A 940 14.56 29.31 18.34
CA PRO A 940 13.85 29.50 19.60
C PRO A 940 12.62 28.60 19.81
N TRP A 941 11.85 28.31 18.76
CA TRP A 941 10.63 27.50 18.84
C TRP A 941 10.91 26.05 19.24
N LEU A 942 12.11 25.55 19.01
CA LEU A 942 12.50 24.18 19.40
C LEU A 942 12.51 23.98 20.93
N LYS A 943 12.71 25.05 21.72
CA LYS A 943 12.64 24.95 23.18
C LYS A 943 11.23 24.63 23.70
N ALA A 944 10.20 25.02 22.94
CA ALA A 944 8.81 24.75 23.30
C ALA A 944 8.28 23.40 22.77
N ALA A 945 8.79 22.93 21.63
CA ALA A 945 8.23 21.78 20.90
C ALA A 945 9.32 20.89 20.27
N LYS A 946 10.27 20.42 21.07
CA LYS A 946 11.34 19.53 20.60
C LYS A 946 10.83 18.10 20.43
N VAL A 947 10.98 17.56 19.22
CA VAL A 947 10.90 16.12 18.95
C VAL A 947 12.32 15.55 18.99
N TRP A 948 12.50 14.49 19.77
CA TRP A 948 13.81 13.89 20.00
C TRP A 948 14.01 12.65 19.13
N PRO A 949 14.98 12.62 18.20
CA PRO A 949 15.44 11.38 17.59
C PRO A 949 15.91 10.39 18.67
N THR A 950 15.56 9.12 18.53
CA THR A 950 15.86 8.10 19.54
C THR A 950 17.16 7.35 19.28
N VAL A 951 17.70 7.46 18.07
CA VAL A 951 18.98 6.89 17.64
C VAL A 951 19.79 7.94 16.88
N LYS A 952 21.11 7.81 16.89
CA LYS A 952 22.02 8.61 16.06
C LYS A 952 22.02 8.13 14.62
N ARG A 953 22.88 8.72 13.78
CA ARG A 953 23.07 8.30 12.38
C ARG A 953 23.36 6.79 12.29
N ILE A 954 22.57 6.08 11.48
CA ILE A 954 22.66 4.62 11.36
C ILE A 954 23.73 4.23 10.33
N ASP A 955 24.56 3.23 10.65
CA ASP A 955 25.48 2.62 9.69
C ASP A 955 24.75 1.65 8.74
N ASN A 956 24.27 2.22 7.64
CA ASN A 956 23.57 1.46 6.60
C ASN A 956 24.48 0.43 5.91
N ALA A 957 25.76 0.71 5.76
CA ALA A 957 26.70 -0.17 5.06
C ALA A 957 27.02 -1.43 5.89
N ALA A 958 27.19 -1.29 7.20
CA ALA A 958 27.37 -2.43 8.10
C ALA A 958 26.14 -3.33 8.12
N GLY A 959 24.91 -2.75 8.17
CA GLY A 959 23.66 -3.48 8.16
C GLY A 959 23.41 -4.24 6.85
N ASP A 960 23.83 -3.73 5.68
CA ASP A 960 23.70 -4.45 4.41
C ASP A 960 24.74 -5.55 4.20
N ARG A 961 25.91 -5.40 4.82
CA ARG A 961 26.94 -6.47 4.83
C ARG A 961 26.52 -7.64 5.71
N ASN A 962 25.88 -7.37 6.82
CA ASN A 962 25.48 -8.35 7.84
C ASN A 962 23.97 -8.24 8.12
N PRO A 963 23.09 -8.63 7.18
CA PRO A 963 21.65 -8.43 7.34
C PRO A 963 21.08 -9.36 8.43
N VAL A 964 20.59 -8.76 9.52
CA VAL A 964 19.79 -9.41 10.55
C VAL A 964 18.35 -8.94 10.40
N CYS A 965 17.46 -9.82 10.00
CA CYS A 965 16.07 -9.51 9.63
C CYS A 965 15.06 -10.24 10.53
N THR A 966 15.47 -10.53 11.76
CA THR A 966 14.67 -11.11 12.86
C THR A 966 14.75 -10.19 14.07
N CYS A 967 13.81 -10.30 15.01
CA CYS A 967 13.85 -9.53 16.25
C CYS A 967 15.14 -9.82 17.02
N PRO A 968 15.92 -8.78 17.41
CA PRO A 968 17.11 -8.97 18.24
C PRO A 968 16.74 -9.53 19.61
N PRO A 969 17.56 -10.42 20.23
CA PRO A 969 17.38 -10.82 21.61
C PRO A 969 17.42 -9.61 22.56
N LEU A 970 16.67 -9.63 23.64
CA LEU A 970 16.66 -8.53 24.61
C LEU A 970 18.01 -8.30 25.27
N SER A 971 18.85 -9.34 25.38
CA SER A 971 20.24 -9.21 25.85
C SER A 971 21.06 -8.22 25.02
N ASP A 972 20.73 -8.06 23.74
CA ASP A 972 21.47 -7.16 22.86
C ASP A 972 21.20 -5.68 23.15
N TYR A 973 20.03 -5.37 23.75
CA TYR A 973 19.72 -4.01 24.20
C TYR A 973 20.37 -3.65 25.54
N SER A 974 20.81 -4.64 26.33
CA SER A 974 21.49 -4.43 27.61
C SER A 974 23.02 -4.28 27.46
N GLN A 975 23.60 -4.60 26.31
CA GLN A 975 25.05 -4.51 26.07
C GLN A 975 25.54 -3.08 25.86
N GLY A 976 24.65 -2.10 25.63
CA GLY A 976 24.99 -0.68 25.55
C GLY A 976 25.39 -0.04 26.90
N GLU A 977 25.22 -0.73 28.02
CA GLU A 977 25.61 -0.23 29.37
C GLU A 977 27.05 -0.57 29.77
N HIS A 978 27.83 -1.26 28.97
CA HIS A 978 29.17 -1.76 29.37
C HIS A 978 30.37 -1.28 28.55
N HIS A 979 30.29 -0.16 27.86
CA HIS A 979 31.45 0.52 27.31
C HIS A 979 31.43 2.01 27.70
N GLY A 980 31.64 2.28 28.99
CA GLY A 980 32.04 3.57 29.55
C GLY A 980 33.54 3.77 29.43
#